data_56a2dfd4e080039eddb60861e271e17e
#
_entry.id   56a2dfd4e080039eddb60861e271e17e
#
_cell.length_a   1.000
_cell.length_b   1.000
_cell.length_c   1.000
_cell.angle_alpha   90.00
_cell.angle_beta   90.00
_cell.angle_gamma   90.00
#
_symmetry.space_group_name_H-M   'P 1'
#
loop_
_entity.id
_entity.type
_entity.pdbx_description
1 polymer ?
#
loop_
_entity_poly.entity_id
_entity_poly.type
_entity_poly.pdbx_seq_one_letter_code
_entity_poly.pdbx_strand_id
1 'polypeptide(L)'
;MTDWWRSGSNMLGLGAATLATGAALYVATRPKSFDVTLDLMNQSQPVPGMPSARMSWKCKDGKLVESIFDDVRTFYDAFKRGARVSGNGNCLGWKPSKTEPYKWLKYNQVLEIAEYIGSGFIYKGIQPSNTSRIGMYSKNTPEYVITELACATYSMVLVPLYDTLGPDTCTFIINHASINMVVCDTRERVTRLLEHKAETPELRIIVCVEPLTSELTQLADEANIDIITYDDLENVGRVHHHMPKPCIPSDLCIICHTSGTTGLPKGAMLTHHNLSVIITGIAMNVAPLIFGPEDVYISYLPLAHVYEKCNQAFLFSQGCQIGFYQGDLRTLMDDLRELRPTIFATVPRLLNRLYDRVISEVSKSYISNYIFQMGYNSKLKEVKRGIVRKNSIWDTLIFRRVQDSLGGRIKVVFSGAAPISPHVINFIRVALGCLVSEGYGQTESAGTICGQVLGDCGTGYVGPPSPVNMVKLVDVPEMDYYAKNQQGEVCAKGGNVFIGYLNEPEKTAEALDSDGWLHTGDIGMWLPNGALKITDRKKNIFKLAQGEYVAPEKIENIYIRSEAVGQIMIHGDSMKASLVGIVVPDLDELCRWVKRKLGVEGVSVGELLARPEVKQAILEDILLVGKKAGLKSFEQVRDIYLTAELFSIENGLLTPTHKSKRHNIQKYYAKQIEEMFLHLQ
;
A
#
# COMPACT_ATOMS: atom_id res chain seq x y z
N MET A 1 11.74 -79.54 0.68
CA MET A 1 10.65 -78.60 0.36
C MET A 1 10.38 -77.58 1.49
N THR A 2 11.33 -77.27 2.36
CA THR A 2 11.13 -76.41 3.55
C THR A 2 11.89 -75.08 3.47
N ASP A 3 12.74 -74.84 2.48
CA ASP A 3 13.53 -73.60 2.41
C ASP A 3 12.96 -72.50 1.48
N TRP A 4 11.99 -72.84 0.69
CA TRP A 4 11.36 -71.87 -0.24
C TRP A 4 10.36 -70.94 0.46
N TRP A 5 9.79 -71.31 1.57
CA TRP A 5 8.84 -70.51 2.34
C TRP A 5 9.51 -69.49 3.27
N ARG A 6 10.79 -69.70 3.67
CA ARG A 6 11.56 -68.73 4.48
C ARG A 6 12.08 -67.58 3.67
N SER A 7 12.39 -67.74 2.39
CA SER A 7 12.85 -66.63 1.53
C SER A 7 11.70 -65.72 1.12
N GLY A 8 10.49 -66.23 0.90
CA GLY A 8 9.32 -65.41 0.56
C GLY A 8 8.83 -64.52 1.69
N SER A 9 8.89 -64.97 2.94
CA SER A 9 8.48 -64.16 4.10
C SER A 9 9.48 -63.03 4.39
N ASN A 10 10.76 -63.22 4.12
CA ASN A 10 11.78 -62.14 4.27
C ASN A 10 11.65 -61.08 3.15
N MET A 11 11.31 -61.46 1.92
CA MET A 11 11.07 -60.50 0.85
C MET A 11 9.78 -59.69 1.05
N LEU A 12 8.72 -60.31 1.56
CA LEU A 12 7.48 -59.59 1.91
C LEU A 12 7.71 -58.66 3.12
N GLY A 13 8.50 -59.07 4.10
CA GLY A 13 8.88 -58.23 5.24
C GLY A 13 9.74 -57.02 4.83
N LEU A 14 10.74 -57.24 3.94
CA LEU A 14 11.55 -56.14 3.39
C LEU A 14 10.71 -55.18 2.52
N GLY A 15 9.81 -55.69 1.70
CA GLY A 15 8.89 -54.88 0.89
C GLY A 15 7.92 -54.04 1.74
N ALA A 16 7.38 -54.65 2.81
CA ALA A 16 6.50 -53.91 3.74
C ALA A 16 7.27 -52.88 4.57
N ALA A 17 8.52 -53.18 5.00
CA ALA A 17 9.38 -52.25 5.71
C ALA A 17 9.80 -51.06 4.82
N THR A 18 10.16 -51.31 3.54
CA THR A 18 10.45 -50.22 2.57
C THR A 18 9.25 -49.38 2.25
N LEU A 19 8.07 -49.95 2.10
CA LEU A 19 6.80 -49.20 1.90
C LEU A 19 6.42 -48.42 3.16
N ALA A 20 6.58 -49.00 4.36
CA ALA A 20 6.31 -48.29 5.62
C ALA A 20 7.34 -47.17 5.85
N THR A 21 8.61 -47.38 5.55
CA THR A 21 9.64 -46.33 5.64
C THR A 21 9.43 -45.25 4.59
N GLY A 22 9.06 -45.60 3.36
CA GLY A 22 8.69 -44.69 2.31
C GLY A 22 7.43 -43.87 2.65
N ALA A 23 6.42 -44.52 3.23
CA ALA A 23 5.21 -43.85 3.70
C ALA A 23 5.49 -42.93 4.90
N ALA A 24 6.31 -43.37 5.86
CA ALA A 24 6.73 -42.54 6.99
C ALA A 24 7.57 -41.33 6.55
N LEU A 25 8.48 -41.52 5.60
CA LEU A 25 9.26 -40.44 5.00
C LEU A 25 8.38 -39.49 4.22
N TYR A 26 7.39 -39.99 3.44
CA TYR A 26 6.41 -39.18 2.74
C TYR A 26 5.55 -38.36 3.71
N VAL A 27 5.09 -38.96 4.82
CA VAL A 27 4.29 -38.24 5.83
C VAL A 27 5.18 -37.22 6.56
N ALA A 28 6.43 -37.56 6.88
CA ALA A 28 7.37 -36.65 7.56
C ALA A 28 7.81 -35.48 6.67
N THR A 29 7.92 -35.70 5.35
CA THR A 29 8.33 -34.66 4.38
C THR A 29 7.15 -33.99 3.70
N ARG A 30 5.93 -34.40 4.01
CA ARG A 30 4.71 -33.83 3.45
C ARG A 30 4.63 -32.33 3.78
N PRO A 31 4.45 -31.45 2.79
CA PRO A 31 4.30 -30.03 3.06
C PRO A 31 3.04 -29.79 3.89
N LYS A 32 3.23 -29.03 4.99
CA LYS A 32 2.14 -28.67 5.91
C LYS A 32 1.47 -27.37 5.45
N SER A 33 0.17 -27.26 5.69
CA SER A 33 -0.54 -25.99 5.57
C SER A 33 -0.02 -25.00 6.60
N PHE A 34 -0.12 -23.70 6.28
CA PHE A 34 0.13 -22.66 7.26
C PHE A 34 -0.93 -22.74 8.38
N ASP A 35 -0.48 -22.57 9.61
CA ASP A 35 -1.36 -22.60 10.78
C ASP A 35 -2.11 -21.28 10.88
N VAL A 36 -3.42 -21.32 10.58
CA VAL A 36 -4.29 -20.13 10.55
C VAL A 36 -4.90 -19.93 11.94
N THR A 37 -4.78 -18.73 12.48
CA THR A 37 -5.22 -18.38 13.85
C THR A 37 -6.73 -18.16 14.01
N LEU A 38 -7.49 -18.20 12.93
CA LEU A 38 -8.95 -17.98 12.90
C LEU A 38 -9.65 -19.04 12.06
N ASP A 39 -10.90 -19.31 12.39
CA ASP A 39 -11.78 -20.09 11.53
C ASP A 39 -12.11 -19.28 10.27
N LEU A 40 -11.62 -19.74 9.11
CA LEU A 40 -11.82 -19.05 7.84
C LEU A 40 -13.28 -19.10 7.35
N MET A 41 -14.10 -19.99 7.91
CA MET A 41 -15.55 -20.04 7.63
C MET A 41 -16.36 -19.11 8.51
N ASN A 42 -15.75 -18.56 9.58
CA ASN A 42 -16.38 -17.61 10.48
C ASN A 42 -15.35 -16.61 11.02
N GLN A 43 -15.01 -15.61 10.18
CA GLN A 43 -13.86 -14.72 10.41
C GLN A 43 -14.14 -13.55 11.37
N SER A 44 -15.41 -13.20 11.61
CA SER A 44 -15.79 -12.10 12.51
C SER A 44 -17.06 -12.43 13.30
N GLN A 45 -17.22 -11.79 14.45
CA GLN A 45 -18.37 -11.95 15.34
C GLN A 45 -19.17 -10.64 15.47
N PRO A 46 -20.49 -10.71 15.75
CA PRO A 46 -21.29 -9.55 16.10
C PRO A 46 -20.73 -8.88 17.37
N VAL A 47 -20.87 -7.55 17.46
CA VAL A 47 -20.55 -6.80 18.69
C VAL A 47 -21.68 -6.99 19.69
N PRO A 48 -21.41 -7.34 20.97
CA PRO A 48 -22.42 -7.45 22.00
C PRO A 48 -23.22 -6.14 22.15
N GLY A 49 -24.55 -6.25 22.12
CA GLY A 49 -25.45 -5.09 22.21
C GLY A 49 -25.55 -4.25 20.91
N MET A 50 -24.82 -4.59 19.86
CA MET A 50 -24.83 -3.87 18.56
C MET A 50 -24.77 -4.87 17.38
N PRO A 51 -25.86 -5.58 17.06
CA PRO A 51 -25.84 -6.66 16.07
C PRO A 51 -25.47 -6.24 14.64
N SER A 52 -25.63 -4.94 14.31
CA SER A 52 -25.24 -4.36 13.03
C SER A 52 -23.73 -4.18 12.87
N ALA A 53 -22.98 -4.23 13.98
CA ALA A 53 -21.53 -4.10 13.99
C ALA A 53 -20.85 -5.46 14.18
N ARG A 54 -19.68 -5.62 13.59
CA ARG A 54 -18.83 -6.82 13.71
C ARG A 54 -17.44 -6.46 14.20
N MET A 55 -16.79 -7.41 14.86
CA MET A 55 -15.42 -7.31 15.36
C MET A 55 -14.67 -8.62 15.16
N SER A 56 -13.36 -8.58 15.31
CA SER A 56 -12.51 -9.78 15.24
C SER A 56 -12.83 -10.77 16.35
N TRP A 57 -12.76 -12.08 16.06
CA TRP A 57 -12.77 -13.13 17.09
C TRP A 57 -11.61 -13.06 18.09
N LYS A 58 -10.55 -12.33 17.76
CA LYS A 58 -9.44 -12.08 18.69
C LYS A 58 -9.80 -11.11 19.81
N CYS A 59 -10.92 -10.39 19.69
CA CYS A 59 -11.49 -9.54 20.74
C CYS A 59 -12.21 -10.41 21.77
N LYS A 60 -11.82 -10.26 23.04
CA LYS A 60 -12.47 -10.97 24.17
C LYS A 60 -13.47 -10.05 24.87
N ASP A 61 -14.54 -10.63 25.39
CA ASP A 61 -15.55 -9.94 26.18
C ASP A 61 -16.17 -8.70 25.49
N GLY A 62 -16.24 -8.72 24.14
CA GLY A 62 -16.78 -7.62 23.35
C GLY A 62 -15.94 -6.34 23.36
N LYS A 63 -14.68 -6.39 23.81
CA LYS A 63 -13.78 -5.24 23.90
C LYS A 63 -12.73 -5.28 22.82
N LEU A 64 -12.45 -4.12 22.21
CA LEU A 64 -11.34 -3.94 21.31
C LEU A 64 -10.00 -4.06 22.05
N VAL A 65 -8.98 -4.49 21.31
CA VAL A 65 -7.62 -4.57 21.85
C VAL A 65 -6.91 -3.24 21.60
N GLU A 66 -6.54 -2.54 22.67
CA GLU A 66 -5.83 -1.25 22.54
C GLU A 66 -4.31 -1.43 22.50
N SER A 67 -3.77 -2.39 23.23
CA SER A 67 -2.34 -2.71 23.21
C SER A 67 -2.09 -4.18 23.59
N ILE A 68 -1.08 -4.77 22.95
CA ILE A 68 -0.48 -6.05 23.34
C ILE A 68 0.96 -5.87 23.86
N PHE A 69 1.45 -4.64 23.84
CA PHE A 69 2.79 -4.28 24.30
C PHE A 69 2.66 -3.34 25.51
N ASP A 70 3.19 -3.76 26.65
CA ASP A 70 3.15 -2.95 27.87
C ASP A 70 4.01 -1.68 27.76
N ASP A 71 5.01 -1.71 26.89
CA ASP A 71 6.03 -0.69 26.70
C ASP A 71 5.90 0.14 25.41
N VAL A 72 4.76 0.06 24.69
CA VAL A 72 4.52 0.84 23.46
C VAL A 72 3.22 1.63 23.57
N ARG A 73 3.33 2.91 23.85
CA ARG A 73 2.20 3.86 23.89
C ARG A 73 2.34 5.00 22.89
N THR A 74 3.56 5.22 22.40
CA THR A 74 3.92 6.27 21.44
C THR A 74 4.83 5.71 20.35
N PHE A 75 5.05 6.47 19.29
CA PHE A 75 6.05 6.13 18.26
C PHE A 75 7.48 6.09 18.86
N TYR A 76 7.79 7.01 19.78
CA TYR A 76 9.06 7.01 20.50
C TYR A 76 9.27 5.71 21.28
N ASP A 77 8.26 5.23 21.99
CA ASP A 77 8.33 3.97 22.72
C ASP A 77 8.51 2.78 21.77
N ALA A 78 7.80 2.77 20.64
CA ALA A 78 7.92 1.71 19.63
C ALA A 78 9.37 1.60 19.12
N PHE A 79 10.02 2.73 18.88
CA PHE A 79 11.40 2.77 18.44
C PHE A 79 12.39 2.31 19.55
N LYS A 80 12.20 2.75 20.79
CA LYS A 80 12.99 2.30 21.95
C LYS A 80 12.84 0.79 22.20
N ARG A 81 11.62 0.27 22.06
CA ARG A 81 11.38 -1.16 22.12
C ARG A 81 12.19 -1.89 21.04
N GLY A 82 12.20 -1.36 19.80
CA GLY A 82 13.01 -1.92 18.71
C GLY A 82 14.50 -1.97 19.03
N ALA A 83 15.06 -0.90 19.58
CA ALA A 83 16.45 -0.87 20.04
C ALA A 83 16.74 -1.99 21.07
N ARG A 84 15.82 -2.20 22.02
CA ARG A 84 15.94 -3.22 23.06
C ARG A 84 15.82 -4.64 22.48
N VAL A 85 14.76 -4.93 21.69
CA VAL A 85 14.49 -6.29 21.20
C VAL A 85 15.48 -6.73 20.11
N SER A 86 16.07 -5.78 19.37
CA SER A 86 17.12 -6.06 18.39
C SER A 86 18.51 -6.21 19.02
N GLY A 87 18.68 -5.90 20.31
CA GLY A 87 20.00 -5.82 20.93
C GLY A 87 20.88 -4.75 20.27
N ASN A 88 20.29 -3.60 19.91
CA ASN A 88 20.95 -2.53 19.14
C ASN A 88 21.44 -3.00 17.76
N GLY A 89 20.59 -3.74 17.04
CA GLY A 89 20.87 -4.21 15.68
C GLY A 89 20.85 -3.10 14.64
N ASN A 90 21.04 -3.49 13.37
CA ASN A 90 20.87 -2.58 12.23
C ASN A 90 19.43 -2.04 12.19
N CYS A 91 19.29 -0.76 11.89
CA CYS A 91 18.01 -0.06 11.86
C CYS A 91 17.71 0.54 10.48
N LEU A 92 18.45 1.59 10.09
CA LEU A 92 18.25 2.30 8.83
C LEU A 92 19.41 2.02 7.87
N GLY A 93 19.07 1.52 6.68
CA GLY A 93 20.03 1.17 5.64
C GLY A 93 19.80 1.96 4.37
N TRP A 94 20.85 2.52 3.79
CA TRP A 94 20.82 3.25 2.53
C TRP A 94 22.05 2.98 1.69
N LYS A 95 21.97 3.31 0.40
CA LYS A 95 23.12 3.26 -0.50
C LYS A 95 23.63 4.67 -0.74
N PRO A 96 24.91 4.96 -0.43
CA PRO A 96 25.49 6.28 -0.74
C PRO A 96 25.58 6.57 -2.24
N SER A 97 25.74 5.53 -3.05
CA SER A 97 25.74 5.60 -4.50
C SER A 97 25.20 4.30 -5.12
N LYS A 98 24.96 4.30 -6.45
CA LYS A 98 24.46 3.09 -7.16
C LYS A 98 25.41 1.89 -7.07
N THR A 99 26.69 2.13 -6.86
CA THR A 99 27.74 1.09 -6.88
C THR A 99 28.20 0.66 -5.50
N GLU A 100 27.86 1.43 -4.46
CA GLU A 100 28.22 1.08 -3.08
C GLU A 100 27.17 0.18 -2.44
N PRO A 101 27.59 -0.72 -1.52
CA PRO A 101 26.68 -1.55 -0.75
C PRO A 101 25.87 -0.70 0.25
N TYR A 102 24.80 -1.29 0.78
CA TYR A 102 24.03 -0.69 1.87
C TYR A 102 24.92 -0.39 3.07
N LYS A 103 24.88 0.86 3.56
CA LYS A 103 25.38 1.28 4.87
C LYS A 103 24.24 1.25 5.88
N TRP A 104 24.55 1.02 7.13
CA TRP A 104 23.55 0.84 8.17
C TRP A 104 23.86 1.69 9.40
N LEU A 105 22.85 2.40 9.90
CA LEU A 105 22.81 2.93 11.25
C LEU A 105 22.16 1.91 12.18
N LYS A 106 22.70 1.81 13.39
CA LYS A 106 22.11 0.99 14.46
C LYS A 106 21.01 1.78 15.19
N TYR A 107 20.10 1.08 15.87
CA TYR A 107 19.00 1.71 16.59
C TYR A 107 19.43 2.81 17.55
N ASN A 108 20.46 2.56 18.39
CA ASN A 108 20.95 3.57 19.35
C ASN A 108 21.60 4.78 18.65
N GLN A 109 22.27 4.57 17.52
CA GLN A 109 22.80 5.69 16.72
C GLN A 109 21.67 6.57 16.19
N VAL A 110 20.59 5.95 15.71
CA VAL A 110 19.43 6.71 15.21
C VAL A 110 18.76 7.50 16.35
N LEU A 111 18.61 6.91 17.54
CA LEU A 111 18.11 7.61 18.73
C LEU A 111 18.98 8.82 19.09
N GLU A 112 20.30 8.62 19.14
CA GLU A 112 21.27 9.66 19.47
C GLU A 112 21.24 10.81 18.47
N ILE A 113 21.26 10.52 17.16
CA ILE A 113 21.17 11.54 16.11
C ILE A 113 19.83 12.28 16.20
N ALA A 114 18.72 11.58 16.46
CA ALA A 114 17.42 12.21 16.63
C ALA A 114 17.37 13.19 17.82
N GLU A 115 18.06 12.87 18.93
CA GLU A 115 18.22 13.80 20.06
C GLU A 115 19.02 15.02 19.67
N TYR A 116 20.07 14.88 18.88
CA TYR A 116 20.87 16.02 18.39
C TYR A 116 20.08 16.88 17.41
N ILE A 117 19.40 16.28 16.43
CA ILE A 117 18.56 17.02 15.47
C ILE A 117 17.44 17.79 16.19
N GLY A 118 16.74 17.16 17.13
CA GLY A 118 15.72 17.86 17.91
C GLY A 118 16.28 18.98 18.79
N SER A 119 17.48 18.79 19.37
CA SER A 119 18.20 19.85 20.08
C SER A 119 18.60 21.00 19.15
N GLY A 120 18.97 20.66 17.90
CA GLY A 120 19.22 21.65 16.85
C GLY A 120 17.97 22.45 16.49
N PHE A 121 16.81 21.83 16.42
CA PHE A 121 15.52 22.53 16.24
C PHE A 121 15.26 23.53 17.38
N ILE A 122 15.50 23.12 18.63
CA ILE A 122 15.31 23.98 19.80
C ILE A 122 16.30 25.16 19.77
N TYR A 123 17.57 24.92 19.42
CA TYR A 123 18.55 25.96 19.26
C TYR A 123 18.15 26.99 18.20
N LYS A 124 17.53 26.56 17.11
CA LYS A 124 16.96 27.43 16.07
C LYS A 124 15.63 28.10 16.49
N GLY A 125 15.20 27.95 17.73
CA GLY A 125 14.04 28.64 18.30
C GLY A 125 12.73 27.90 18.21
N ILE A 126 12.73 26.64 17.74
CA ILE A 126 11.51 25.80 17.77
C ILE A 126 11.27 25.32 19.20
N GLN A 127 10.07 25.53 19.70
CA GLN A 127 9.72 25.09 21.06
C GLN A 127 9.46 23.57 21.13
N PRO A 128 9.95 22.85 22.17
CA PRO A 128 9.61 21.44 22.40
C PRO A 128 8.17 21.30 22.89
N SER A 129 7.23 21.38 21.98
CA SER A 129 5.80 21.46 22.23
C SER A 129 5.00 20.83 21.09
N ASN A 130 3.87 20.24 21.41
CA ASN A 130 2.92 19.66 20.44
C ASN A 130 2.18 20.71 19.58
N THR A 131 2.51 21.99 19.75
CA THR A 131 2.08 23.08 18.86
C THR A 131 3.11 23.38 17.77
N SER A 132 4.37 22.93 17.93
CA SER A 132 5.44 23.13 16.96
C SER A 132 5.35 22.11 15.84
N ARG A 133 5.29 22.57 14.61
CA ARG A 133 5.10 21.75 13.41
C ARG A 133 6.32 21.83 12.52
N ILE A 134 6.91 20.68 12.22
CA ILE A 134 8.07 20.54 11.36
C ILE A 134 7.63 19.99 10.01
N GLY A 135 7.85 20.76 8.95
CA GLY A 135 7.60 20.32 7.59
C GLY A 135 8.67 19.33 7.13
N MET A 136 8.26 18.27 6.46
CA MET A 136 9.19 17.31 5.88
C MET A 136 8.98 17.21 4.37
N TYR A 137 9.89 17.76 3.59
CA TYR A 137 9.85 17.78 2.13
C TYR A 137 10.95 16.90 1.56
N SER A 138 10.75 15.60 1.61
CA SER A 138 11.75 14.59 1.27
C SER A 138 11.13 13.32 0.71
N LYS A 139 11.90 12.57 -0.09
CA LYS A 139 11.64 11.14 -0.33
C LYS A 139 11.97 10.35 0.94
N ASN A 140 11.85 9.01 0.82
CA ASN A 140 12.24 8.11 1.89
C ASN A 140 13.77 8.07 2.02
N THR A 141 14.27 8.59 3.15
CA THR A 141 15.69 8.61 3.50
C THR A 141 15.86 8.34 5.00
N PRO A 142 17.06 8.00 5.48
CA PRO A 142 17.33 7.93 6.91
C PRO A 142 16.98 9.21 7.66
N GLU A 143 17.30 10.39 7.08
CA GLU A 143 17.05 11.70 7.65
C GLU A 143 15.56 11.97 7.86
N TYR A 144 14.70 11.43 6.99
CA TYR A 144 13.23 11.49 7.18
C TYR A 144 12.83 10.84 8.51
N VAL A 145 13.28 9.59 8.73
CA VAL A 145 12.93 8.82 9.93
C VAL A 145 13.58 9.45 11.18
N ILE A 146 14.81 9.93 11.07
CA ILE A 146 15.50 10.62 12.16
C ILE A 146 14.77 11.90 12.54
N THR A 147 14.35 12.71 11.56
CA THR A 147 13.55 13.93 11.78
C THR A 147 12.23 13.63 12.48
N GLU A 148 11.55 12.57 12.05
CA GLU A 148 10.32 12.12 12.69
C GLU A 148 10.54 11.69 14.14
N LEU A 149 11.62 10.95 14.40
CA LEU A 149 11.96 10.53 15.74
C LEU A 149 12.39 11.72 16.60
N ALA A 150 13.07 12.72 16.03
CA ALA A 150 13.40 13.99 16.69
C ALA A 150 12.11 14.72 17.11
N CYS A 151 11.10 14.79 16.24
CA CYS A 151 9.80 15.35 16.59
C CYS A 151 9.17 14.59 17.77
N ALA A 152 9.16 13.25 17.75
CA ALA A 152 8.62 12.43 18.83
C ALA A 152 9.44 12.58 20.14
N THR A 153 10.77 12.77 20.05
CA THR A 153 11.67 12.97 21.19
C THR A 153 11.39 14.28 21.94
N TYR A 154 10.87 15.30 21.25
CA TYR A 154 10.60 16.62 21.83
C TYR A 154 9.13 17.07 21.74
N SER A 155 8.22 16.13 21.55
CA SER A 155 6.76 16.39 21.44
C SER A 155 6.40 17.43 20.39
N MET A 156 7.09 17.40 19.23
CA MET A 156 6.76 18.21 18.05
C MET A 156 5.95 17.37 17.05
N VAL A 157 5.30 18.02 16.10
CA VAL A 157 4.40 17.38 15.11
C VAL A 157 5.07 17.37 13.75
N LEU A 158 5.17 16.19 13.12
CA LEU A 158 5.63 16.08 11.74
C LEU A 158 4.52 16.41 10.75
N VAL A 159 4.84 17.22 9.73
CA VAL A 159 3.90 17.52 8.63
C VAL A 159 4.58 17.22 7.30
N PRO A 160 4.28 16.09 6.68
CA PRO A 160 4.80 15.75 5.35
C PRO A 160 4.31 16.70 4.26
N LEU A 161 5.22 17.14 3.40
CA LEU A 161 4.93 17.92 2.21
C LEU A 161 5.00 17.01 0.98
N TYR A 162 3.98 17.08 0.14
CA TYR A 162 3.85 16.25 -1.06
C TYR A 162 3.98 17.11 -2.33
N ASP A 163 5.10 17.02 -3.03
CA ASP A 163 5.25 17.61 -4.37
C ASP A 163 4.34 16.94 -5.42
N THR A 164 3.99 15.70 -5.21
CA THR A 164 3.13 14.91 -6.10
C THR A 164 1.63 15.26 -6.06
N LEU A 165 1.21 16.13 -5.13
CA LEU A 165 -0.18 16.63 -5.10
C LEU A 165 -0.42 17.86 -5.99
N GLY A 166 0.63 18.42 -6.57
CA GLY A 166 0.62 19.58 -7.45
C GLY A 166 1.55 20.70 -6.97
N PRO A 167 1.91 21.65 -7.83
CA PRO A 167 2.93 22.66 -7.53
C PRO A 167 2.55 23.54 -6.33
N ASP A 168 1.29 23.96 -6.21
CA ASP A 168 0.82 24.86 -5.15
C ASP A 168 0.54 24.17 -3.82
N THR A 169 0.62 22.82 -3.80
CA THR A 169 0.21 22.05 -2.62
C THR A 169 1.17 22.25 -1.45
N CYS A 170 2.47 22.33 -1.69
CA CYS A 170 3.45 22.55 -0.62
C CYS A 170 3.22 23.89 0.07
N THR A 171 3.01 24.95 -0.71
CA THR A 171 2.67 26.29 -0.23
C THR A 171 1.40 26.28 0.60
N PHE A 172 0.34 25.62 0.10
CA PHE A 172 -0.89 25.44 0.84
C PHE A 172 -0.67 24.74 2.19
N ILE A 173 0.05 23.60 2.20
CA ILE A 173 0.28 22.82 3.43
C ILE A 173 1.07 23.63 4.46
N ILE A 174 2.13 24.36 4.03
CA ILE A 174 2.94 25.21 4.90
C ILE A 174 2.06 26.23 5.61
N ASN A 175 1.21 26.93 4.89
CA ASN A 175 0.30 27.93 5.46
C ASN A 175 -0.80 27.30 6.30
N HIS A 176 -1.47 26.25 5.79
CA HIS A 176 -2.57 25.57 6.49
C HIS A 176 -2.12 24.98 7.83
N ALA A 177 -0.90 24.46 7.89
CA ALA A 177 -0.32 23.90 9.10
C ALA A 177 0.58 24.88 9.86
N SER A 178 0.68 26.16 9.47
CA SER A 178 1.52 27.19 10.12
C SER A 178 2.95 26.70 10.38
N ILE A 179 3.62 26.23 9.33
CA ILE A 179 4.95 25.61 9.44
C ILE A 179 6.03 26.71 9.40
N ASN A 180 6.86 26.74 10.44
CA ASN A 180 7.96 27.71 10.53
C ASN A 180 9.31 27.14 10.06
N MET A 181 9.47 25.81 10.08
CA MET A 181 10.68 25.10 9.69
C MET A 181 10.35 23.94 8.75
N VAL A 182 11.12 23.81 7.65
CA VAL A 182 11.00 22.70 6.70
C VAL A 182 12.36 22.01 6.54
N VAL A 183 12.37 20.69 6.61
CA VAL A 183 13.53 19.85 6.29
C VAL A 183 13.38 19.33 4.86
N CYS A 184 14.38 19.58 4.00
CA CYS A 184 14.42 19.17 2.59
C CYS A 184 15.56 18.20 2.34
N ASP A 185 15.35 17.17 1.52
CA ASP A 185 16.41 16.25 1.11
C ASP A 185 17.33 16.84 0.04
N THR A 186 16.82 17.66 -0.89
CA THR A 186 17.56 18.19 -2.04
C THR A 186 17.55 19.70 -2.14
N ARG A 187 18.61 20.25 -2.77
CA ARG A 187 18.71 21.69 -3.09
C ARG A 187 17.57 22.15 -4.00
N GLU A 188 17.15 21.33 -4.95
CA GLU A 188 16.03 21.65 -5.84
C GLU A 188 14.75 21.96 -5.07
N ARG A 189 14.44 21.18 -4.02
CA ARG A 189 13.27 21.44 -3.16
C ARG A 189 13.44 22.70 -2.34
N VAL A 190 14.64 23.00 -1.87
CA VAL A 190 14.94 24.26 -1.21
C VAL A 190 14.70 25.45 -2.14
N THR A 191 15.22 25.39 -3.37
CA THR A 191 15.00 26.43 -4.39
C THR A 191 13.51 26.69 -4.63
N ARG A 192 12.72 25.63 -4.78
CA ARG A 192 11.25 25.75 -4.94
C ARG A 192 10.58 26.46 -3.75
N LEU A 193 11.00 26.17 -2.52
CA LEU A 193 10.45 26.86 -1.34
C LEU A 193 10.84 28.34 -1.31
N LEU A 194 12.07 28.68 -1.71
CA LEU A 194 12.54 30.06 -1.79
C LEU A 194 11.81 30.86 -2.88
N GLU A 195 11.58 30.26 -4.04
CA GLU A 195 10.79 30.87 -5.14
C GLU A 195 9.36 31.24 -4.71
N HIS A 196 8.75 30.45 -3.80
CA HIS A 196 7.40 30.67 -3.27
C HIS A 196 7.39 31.31 -1.86
N LYS A 197 8.51 31.90 -1.41
CA LYS A 197 8.62 32.47 -0.07
C LYS A 197 7.61 33.58 0.19
N ALA A 198 7.30 34.40 -0.81
CA ALA A 198 6.32 35.49 -0.68
C ALA A 198 4.92 34.96 -0.32
N GLU A 199 4.61 33.71 -0.70
CA GLU A 199 3.33 33.05 -0.44
C GLU A 199 3.33 32.28 0.91
N THR A 200 4.51 32.09 1.56
CA THR A 200 4.66 31.37 2.81
C THR A 200 5.27 32.25 3.92
N PRO A 201 4.53 33.27 4.40
CA PRO A 201 5.09 34.28 5.29
C PRO A 201 5.64 33.73 6.63
N GLU A 202 5.07 32.64 7.14
CA GLU A 202 5.47 32.04 8.42
C GLU A 202 6.71 31.16 8.32
N LEU A 203 7.11 30.68 7.13
CA LEU A 203 8.31 29.89 6.94
C LEU A 203 9.55 30.76 7.20
N ARG A 204 10.40 30.35 8.12
CA ARG A 204 11.60 31.10 8.56
C ARG A 204 12.88 30.31 8.45
N ILE A 205 12.82 28.99 8.53
CA ILE A 205 14.00 28.13 8.63
C ILE A 205 13.86 27.00 7.61
N ILE A 206 14.92 26.76 6.84
CA ILE A 206 15.04 25.62 5.93
C ILE A 206 16.29 24.83 6.29
N VAL A 207 16.11 23.52 6.50
CA VAL A 207 17.21 22.58 6.72
C VAL A 207 17.39 21.77 5.44
N CYS A 208 18.59 21.67 4.90
CA CYS A 208 18.90 20.94 3.68
C CYS A 208 19.82 19.75 3.97
N VAL A 209 19.46 18.55 3.51
CA VAL A 209 20.33 17.37 3.66
C VAL A 209 21.53 17.45 2.71
N GLU A 210 21.32 17.92 1.47
CA GLU A 210 22.43 18.14 0.54
C GLU A 210 23.28 19.35 0.96
N PRO A 211 24.61 19.34 0.67
CA PRO A 211 25.47 20.49 0.92
C PRO A 211 24.97 21.77 0.22
N LEU A 212 25.02 22.90 0.91
CA LEU A 212 24.59 24.19 0.37
C LEU A 212 25.60 24.74 -0.64
N THR A 213 25.09 25.44 -1.66
CA THR A 213 25.91 26.26 -2.56
C THR A 213 25.86 27.73 -2.15
N SER A 214 26.89 28.52 -2.54
CA SER A 214 26.92 29.96 -2.28
C SER A 214 25.71 30.69 -2.88
N GLU A 215 25.27 30.25 -4.07
CA GLU A 215 24.08 30.81 -4.73
C GLU A 215 22.80 30.56 -3.91
N LEU A 216 22.65 29.34 -3.38
CA LEU A 216 21.47 28.99 -2.59
C LEU A 216 21.46 29.74 -1.24
N THR A 217 22.61 29.93 -0.63
CA THR A 217 22.74 30.73 0.60
C THR A 217 22.37 32.19 0.32
N GLN A 218 22.85 32.77 -0.78
CA GLN A 218 22.49 34.14 -1.16
C GLN A 218 20.98 34.29 -1.40
N LEU A 219 20.34 33.34 -2.12
CA LEU A 219 18.88 33.35 -2.34
C LEU A 219 18.11 33.27 -1.02
N ALA A 220 18.59 32.47 -0.06
CA ALA A 220 17.96 32.35 1.26
C ALA A 220 18.09 33.68 2.06
N ASP A 221 19.25 34.34 2.00
CA ASP A 221 19.47 35.64 2.63
C ASP A 221 18.55 36.73 2.03
N GLU A 222 18.45 36.78 0.70
CA GLU A 222 17.52 37.68 -0.01
C GLU A 222 16.05 37.43 0.35
N ALA A 223 15.69 36.16 0.59
CA ALA A 223 14.36 35.75 1.03
C ALA A 223 14.12 35.89 2.53
N ASN A 224 15.13 36.33 3.31
CA ASN A 224 15.10 36.39 4.77
C ASN A 224 14.75 35.03 5.42
N ILE A 225 15.39 33.97 4.93
CA ILE A 225 15.28 32.58 5.41
C ILE A 225 16.61 32.17 6.06
N ASP A 226 16.54 31.67 7.30
CA ASP A 226 17.68 31.00 7.93
C ASP A 226 17.84 29.59 7.32
N ILE A 227 18.94 29.39 6.59
CA ILE A 227 19.23 28.10 5.95
C ILE A 227 20.44 27.43 6.62
N ILE A 228 20.34 26.12 6.88
CA ILE A 228 21.38 25.32 7.51
C ILE A 228 21.41 23.90 6.90
N THR A 229 22.62 23.30 6.84
CA THR A 229 22.69 21.88 6.47
C THR A 229 22.19 20.95 7.59
N TYR A 230 21.77 19.74 7.23
CA TYR A 230 21.34 18.75 8.21
C TYR A 230 22.50 18.35 9.16
N ASP A 231 23.70 18.20 8.60
CA ASP A 231 24.91 17.87 9.37
C ASP A 231 25.30 18.99 10.33
N ASP A 232 25.23 20.27 9.90
CA ASP A 232 25.51 21.42 10.77
C ASP A 232 24.44 21.53 11.86
N LEU A 233 23.18 21.24 11.55
CA LEU A 233 22.12 21.23 12.55
C LEU A 233 22.35 20.13 13.61
N GLU A 234 22.78 18.93 13.20
CA GLU A 234 23.19 17.86 14.12
C GLU A 234 24.33 18.31 15.00
N ASN A 235 25.38 18.91 14.42
CA ASN A 235 26.54 19.40 15.16
C ASN A 235 26.17 20.49 16.17
N VAL A 236 25.32 21.43 15.78
CA VAL A 236 24.78 22.47 16.68
C VAL A 236 24.00 21.83 17.83
N GLY A 237 23.12 20.87 17.52
CA GLY A 237 22.35 20.17 18.55
C GLY A 237 23.21 19.30 19.47
N ARG A 238 24.33 18.76 18.98
CA ARG A 238 25.33 18.02 19.79
C ARG A 238 26.02 18.96 20.80
N VAL A 239 26.38 20.18 20.37
CA VAL A 239 27.01 21.20 21.25
C VAL A 239 25.99 21.77 22.23
N HIS A 240 24.78 22.03 21.79
CA HIS A 240 23.67 22.61 22.57
C HIS A 240 22.61 21.58 22.90
N HIS A 241 23.04 20.45 23.48
CA HIS A 241 22.14 19.31 23.75
C HIS A 241 21.08 19.68 24.79
N HIS A 242 19.84 19.37 24.46
CA HIS A 242 18.66 19.50 25.33
C HIS A 242 18.21 18.13 25.82
N MET A 243 17.80 18.04 27.08
CA MET A 243 17.21 16.80 27.60
C MET A 243 15.94 16.45 26.85
N PRO A 244 15.76 15.18 26.43
CA PRO A 244 14.53 14.73 25.79
C PRO A 244 13.27 15.08 26.58
N LYS A 245 12.24 15.51 25.87
CA LYS A 245 10.88 15.71 26.38
C LYS A 245 9.91 14.90 25.51
N PRO A 246 9.87 13.57 25.68
CA PRO A 246 9.14 12.70 24.79
C PRO A 246 7.64 12.99 24.77
N CYS A 247 7.05 12.73 23.59
CA CYS A 247 5.62 12.82 23.37
C CYS A 247 4.82 11.88 24.30
N ILE A 248 3.59 12.26 24.59
CA ILE A 248 2.61 11.42 25.27
C ILE A 248 1.56 10.89 24.27
N PRO A 249 0.77 9.85 24.63
CA PRO A 249 -0.19 9.24 23.71
C PRO A 249 -1.20 10.19 23.08
N SER A 250 -1.65 11.21 23.81
CA SER A 250 -2.60 12.22 23.31
C SER A 250 -1.99 13.26 22.37
N ASP A 251 -0.64 13.36 22.30
CA ASP A 251 0.03 14.31 21.43
C ASP A 251 -0.17 13.95 19.97
N LEU A 252 -0.29 14.96 19.11
CA LEU A 252 -0.26 14.77 17.67
C LEU A 252 1.13 14.24 17.27
N CYS A 253 1.11 13.16 16.51
CA CYS A 253 2.31 12.57 15.92
C CYS A 253 2.56 13.15 14.54
N ILE A 254 1.51 13.18 13.71
CA ILE A 254 1.62 13.57 12.31
C ILE A 254 0.32 14.21 11.81
N ILE A 255 0.43 15.18 10.92
CA ILE A 255 -0.69 15.73 10.14
C ILE A 255 -0.51 15.29 8.70
N CYS A 256 -1.26 14.25 8.31
CA CYS A 256 -1.20 13.71 6.95
C CYS A 256 -2.21 14.43 6.04
N HIS A 257 -1.72 15.17 5.06
CA HIS A 257 -2.59 15.80 4.06
C HIS A 257 -3.03 14.77 3.02
N THR A 258 -4.34 14.66 2.81
CA THR A 258 -4.95 13.77 1.82
C THR A 258 -5.53 14.56 0.67
N SER A 259 -5.42 14.04 -0.55
CA SER A 259 -6.10 14.64 -1.71
C SER A 259 -7.61 14.52 -1.53
N GLY A 260 -8.27 15.62 -1.20
CA GLY A 260 -9.72 15.70 -1.24
C GLY A 260 -10.25 15.48 -2.67
N THR A 261 -11.40 14.83 -2.80
CA THR A 261 -12.06 14.66 -4.11
C THR A 261 -12.59 15.96 -4.69
N THR A 262 -12.58 17.05 -3.91
CA THR A 262 -13.25 18.32 -4.22
C THR A 262 -12.33 19.55 -4.19
N GLY A 263 -10.99 19.40 -4.20
CA GLY A 263 -10.11 20.56 -4.21
C GLY A 263 -8.85 20.45 -3.33
N LEU A 264 -8.64 21.41 -2.44
CA LEU A 264 -7.46 21.51 -1.58
C LEU A 264 -7.32 20.31 -0.62
N PRO A 265 -6.09 19.86 -0.32
CA PRO A 265 -5.85 18.74 0.57
C PRO A 265 -6.37 18.99 2.00
N LYS A 266 -6.83 17.93 2.67
CA LYS A 266 -7.27 17.97 4.08
C LYS A 266 -6.18 17.40 4.97
N GLY A 267 -5.86 18.06 6.06
CA GLY A 267 -4.86 17.62 7.04
C GLY A 267 -5.45 16.68 8.10
N ALA A 268 -5.38 15.38 7.91
CA ALA A 268 -5.82 14.40 8.91
C ALA A 268 -4.86 14.35 10.09
N MET A 269 -5.38 14.60 11.30
CA MET A 269 -4.60 14.66 12.54
C MET A 269 -4.54 13.30 13.22
N LEU A 270 -3.36 12.71 13.34
CA LEU A 270 -3.11 11.42 13.98
C LEU A 270 -2.26 11.61 15.24
N THR A 271 -2.73 11.05 16.34
CA THR A 271 -2.02 11.07 17.62
C THR A 271 -1.03 9.91 17.74
N HIS A 272 -0.13 9.96 18.70
CA HIS A 272 0.74 8.83 19.05
C HIS A 272 -0.06 7.61 19.54
N HIS A 273 -1.21 7.84 20.19
CA HIS A 273 -2.14 6.77 20.55
C HIS A 273 -2.68 6.03 19.31
N ASN A 274 -3.13 6.78 18.28
CA ASN A 274 -3.61 6.14 17.04
C ASN A 274 -2.54 5.23 16.43
N LEU A 275 -1.26 5.67 16.44
CA LEU A 275 -0.15 4.86 15.95
C LEU A 275 0.12 3.64 16.84
N SER A 276 0.07 3.75 18.16
CA SER A 276 0.30 2.61 19.06
C SER A 276 -0.78 1.54 18.91
N VAL A 277 -2.03 1.96 18.72
CA VAL A 277 -3.16 1.06 18.46
C VAL A 277 -3.00 0.32 17.13
N ILE A 278 -2.62 1.03 16.05
CA ILE A 278 -2.43 0.35 14.76
C ILE A 278 -1.23 -0.60 14.76
N ILE A 279 -0.14 -0.30 15.49
CA ILE A 279 0.97 -1.23 15.73
C ILE A 279 0.44 -2.54 16.34
N THR A 280 -0.42 -2.44 17.33
CA THR A 280 -1.10 -3.59 17.95
C THR A 280 -1.97 -4.35 16.94
N GLY A 281 -2.77 -3.63 16.16
CA GLY A 281 -3.63 -4.22 15.13
C GLY A 281 -2.84 -5.01 14.10
N ILE A 282 -1.74 -4.44 13.58
CA ILE A 282 -0.87 -5.12 12.61
C ILE A 282 -0.23 -6.35 13.26
N ALA A 283 0.36 -6.24 14.46
CA ALA A 283 0.96 -7.35 15.17
C ALA A 283 0.01 -8.53 15.36
N MET A 284 -1.25 -8.24 15.72
CA MET A 284 -2.27 -9.28 15.87
C MET A 284 -2.73 -9.87 14.52
N ASN A 285 -2.82 -9.06 13.47
CA ASN A 285 -3.23 -9.53 12.15
C ASN A 285 -2.19 -10.45 11.51
N VAL A 286 -0.89 -10.18 11.74
CA VAL A 286 0.20 -10.99 11.17
C VAL A 286 0.52 -12.24 11.98
N ALA A 287 0.00 -12.37 13.19
CA ALA A 287 0.19 -13.58 13.99
C ALA A 287 -0.38 -14.84 13.29
N PRO A 288 0.30 -15.99 13.32
CA PRO A 288 1.40 -16.33 14.23
C PRO A 288 2.82 -15.97 13.71
N LEU A 289 2.92 -15.26 12.58
CA LEU A 289 4.22 -14.84 12.07
C LEU A 289 4.83 -13.79 13.02
N ILE A 290 6.07 -14.02 13.42
CA ILE A 290 6.83 -13.13 14.29
C ILE A 290 7.94 -12.49 13.46
N PHE A 291 8.07 -11.18 13.55
CA PHE A 291 9.16 -10.41 12.95
C PHE A 291 10.19 -10.01 14.00
N GLY A 292 11.43 -9.79 13.55
CA GLY A 292 12.52 -9.47 14.45
C GLY A 292 13.77 -8.94 13.74
N PRO A 293 14.92 -8.92 14.41
CA PRO A 293 16.16 -8.29 13.92
C PRO A 293 16.70 -8.85 12.60
N GLU A 294 16.33 -10.10 12.26
CA GLU A 294 16.75 -10.75 11.01
C GLU A 294 15.86 -10.38 9.82
N ASP A 295 14.75 -9.71 10.09
CA ASP A 295 13.81 -9.32 9.06
C ASP A 295 14.18 -7.97 8.47
N VAL A 296 14.15 -7.92 7.14
CA VAL A 296 14.53 -6.77 6.34
C VAL A 296 13.31 -6.31 5.54
N TYR A 297 13.05 -5.03 5.59
CA TYR A 297 11.99 -4.35 4.85
C TYR A 297 12.58 -3.35 3.87
N ILE A 298 11.99 -3.21 2.68
CA ILE A 298 12.34 -2.15 1.75
C ILE A 298 11.34 -0.99 1.85
N SER A 299 11.84 0.19 2.17
CA SER A 299 11.07 1.42 2.20
C SER A 299 11.14 2.12 0.85
N TYR A 300 10.05 2.01 0.06
CA TYR A 300 9.91 2.69 -1.24
C TYR A 300 8.53 3.34 -1.44
N LEU A 301 7.51 2.89 -0.69
CA LEU A 301 6.23 3.60 -0.63
C LEU A 301 6.42 4.92 0.10
N PRO A 302 5.76 6.01 -0.32
CA PRO A 302 6.01 7.33 0.30
C PRO A 302 5.77 7.34 1.82
N LEU A 303 6.77 7.74 2.61
CA LEU A 303 6.67 7.87 4.06
C LEU A 303 5.66 8.94 4.50
N ALA A 304 5.40 9.88 3.63
CA ALA A 304 4.34 10.86 3.79
C ALA A 304 2.94 10.23 3.78
N HIS A 305 2.80 8.98 3.33
CA HIS A 305 1.53 8.25 3.31
C HIS A 305 1.42 7.31 4.52
N VAL A 306 0.26 7.33 5.17
CA VAL A 306 -0.01 6.55 6.40
C VAL A 306 0.27 5.05 6.25
N TYR A 307 0.08 4.48 5.07
CA TYR A 307 0.34 3.06 4.83
C TYR A 307 1.80 2.67 5.07
N GLU A 308 2.75 3.42 4.50
CA GLU A 308 4.18 3.21 4.76
C GLU A 308 4.54 3.53 6.21
N LYS A 309 4.01 4.64 6.72
CA LYS A 309 4.23 5.09 8.08
C LYS A 309 3.87 4.04 9.13
N CYS A 310 2.70 3.44 9.03
CA CYS A 310 2.24 2.43 9.99
C CYS A 310 3.02 1.12 9.88
N ASN A 311 3.39 0.70 8.65
CA ASN A 311 4.24 -0.46 8.46
C ASN A 311 5.60 -0.25 9.13
N GLN A 312 6.26 0.90 8.91
CA GLN A 312 7.55 1.17 9.55
C GLN A 312 7.44 1.27 11.07
N ALA A 313 6.43 1.95 11.60
CA ALA A 313 6.23 2.06 13.05
C ALA A 313 6.07 0.67 13.70
N PHE A 314 5.31 -0.23 13.06
CA PHE A 314 5.21 -1.61 13.50
C PHE A 314 6.56 -2.33 13.42
N LEU A 315 7.26 -2.25 12.29
CA LEU A 315 8.52 -2.95 12.08
C LEU A 315 9.64 -2.43 13.00
N PHE A 316 9.69 -1.12 13.26
CA PHE A 316 10.58 -0.57 14.29
C PHE A 316 10.28 -1.18 15.66
N SER A 317 9.01 -1.31 16.04
CA SER A 317 8.67 -1.93 17.33
C SER A 317 9.12 -3.39 17.46
N GLN A 318 9.35 -4.09 16.34
CA GLN A 318 9.84 -5.45 16.28
C GLN A 318 11.38 -5.55 16.15
N GLY A 319 12.08 -4.42 16.04
CA GLY A 319 13.53 -4.39 15.86
C GLY A 319 14.01 -4.79 14.47
N CYS A 320 13.14 -4.68 13.45
CA CYS A 320 13.47 -5.02 12.06
C CYS A 320 14.41 -3.99 11.42
N GLN A 321 15.05 -4.38 10.32
CA GLN A 321 15.93 -3.55 9.51
C GLN A 321 15.14 -2.90 8.38
N ILE A 322 15.28 -1.59 8.19
CA ILE A 322 14.60 -0.83 7.13
C ILE A 322 15.66 -0.34 6.13
N GLY A 323 15.62 -0.85 4.90
CA GLY A 323 16.48 -0.39 3.81
C GLY A 323 15.73 0.55 2.87
N PHE A 324 16.32 1.68 2.54
CA PHE A 324 15.72 2.66 1.62
C PHE A 324 16.11 2.35 0.18
N TYR A 325 15.15 2.48 -0.73
CA TYR A 325 15.42 2.44 -2.17
C TYR A 325 16.15 3.72 -2.62
N GLN A 326 16.78 3.71 -3.80
CA GLN A 326 17.57 4.83 -4.30
C GLN A 326 16.74 6.01 -4.88
N GLY A 327 15.42 5.99 -4.69
CA GLY A 327 14.53 7.08 -5.10
C GLY A 327 14.02 7.00 -6.54
N ASP A 328 14.41 5.98 -7.31
CA ASP A 328 13.92 5.73 -8.67
C ASP A 328 13.21 4.37 -8.74
N LEU A 329 11.91 4.37 -9.01
CA LEU A 329 11.12 3.14 -9.13
C LEU A 329 11.54 2.24 -10.30
N ARG A 330 12.26 2.79 -11.29
CA ARG A 330 12.80 2.00 -12.43
C ARG A 330 13.93 1.08 -11.98
N THR A 331 14.68 1.47 -10.94
CA THR A 331 15.78 0.68 -10.37
C THR A 331 15.38 -0.11 -9.12
N LEU A 332 14.11 -0.06 -8.70
CA LEU A 332 13.61 -0.75 -7.52
C LEU A 332 13.92 -2.25 -7.52
N MET A 333 13.90 -2.88 -8.70
CA MET A 333 14.21 -4.31 -8.80
C MET A 333 15.68 -4.63 -8.47
N ASP A 334 16.59 -3.70 -8.72
CA ASP A 334 18.01 -3.86 -8.37
C ASP A 334 18.21 -3.67 -6.87
N ASP A 335 17.53 -2.68 -6.27
CA ASP A 335 17.51 -2.50 -4.83
C ASP A 335 16.94 -3.74 -4.09
N LEU A 336 15.84 -4.32 -4.60
CA LEU A 336 15.25 -5.55 -4.05
C LEU A 336 16.21 -6.75 -4.11
N ARG A 337 16.95 -6.91 -5.22
CA ARG A 337 17.93 -8.01 -5.34
C ARG A 337 19.08 -7.87 -4.36
N GLU A 338 19.56 -6.65 -4.14
CA GLU A 338 20.70 -6.38 -3.26
C GLU A 338 20.29 -6.41 -1.80
N LEU A 339 19.22 -5.71 -1.41
CA LEU A 339 18.73 -5.65 -0.04
C LEU A 339 18.18 -6.99 0.45
N ARG A 340 17.59 -7.78 -0.45
CA ARG A 340 16.99 -9.10 -0.17
C ARG A 340 15.96 -9.06 0.96
N PRO A 341 14.89 -8.27 0.84
CA PRO A 341 13.91 -8.11 1.90
C PRO A 341 13.18 -9.42 2.22
N THR A 342 12.74 -9.53 3.48
CA THR A 342 11.87 -10.62 3.96
C THR A 342 10.41 -10.21 4.01
N ILE A 343 10.15 -8.89 4.06
CA ILE A 343 8.83 -8.27 4.14
C ILE A 343 8.71 -7.29 2.98
N PHE A 344 7.59 -7.35 2.26
CA PHE A 344 7.34 -6.50 1.12
C PHE A 344 5.91 -5.92 1.17
N ALA A 345 5.78 -4.67 1.66
CA ALA A 345 4.54 -3.93 1.51
C ALA A 345 4.51 -3.26 0.14
N THR A 346 3.40 -3.36 -0.55
CA THR A 346 3.29 -2.92 -1.94
C THR A 346 1.86 -2.52 -2.31
N VAL A 347 1.71 -2.00 -3.51
CA VAL A 347 0.40 -1.64 -4.09
C VAL A 347 0.08 -2.57 -5.27
N PRO A 348 -1.20 -2.79 -5.59
CA PRO A 348 -1.63 -3.70 -6.66
C PRO A 348 -0.96 -3.45 -8.01
N ARG A 349 -0.73 -2.19 -8.37
CA ARG A 349 -0.11 -1.81 -9.64
C ARG A 349 1.28 -2.44 -9.84
N LEU A 350 2.10 -2.50 -8.80
CA LEU A 350 3.42 -3.12 -8.91
C LEU A 350 3.33 -4.63 -9.05
N LEU A 351 2.38 -5.26 -8.34
CA LEU A 351 2.14 -6.71 -8.45
C LEU A 351 1.58 -7.09 -9.83
N ASN A 352 0.71 -6.26 -10.40
CA ASN A 352 0.23 -6.43 -11.77
C ASN A 352 1.39 -6.38 -12.76
N ARG A 353 2.27 -5.36 -12.69
CA ARG A 353 3.46 -5.27 -13.54
C ARG A 353 4.38 -6.48 -13.42
N LEU A 354 4.58 -6.99 -12.20
CA LEU A 354 5.38 -8.21 -12.00
C LEU A 354 4.71 -9.42 -12.66
N TYR A 355 3.39 -9.56 -12.51
CA TYR A 355 2.60 -10.58 -13.18
C TYR A 355 2.75 -10.49 -14.69
N ASP A 356 2.46 -9.34 -15.28
CA ASP A 356 2.48 -9.11 -16.73
C ASP A 356 3.86 -9.40 -17.33
N ARG A 357 4.92 -8.92 -16.67
CA ARG A 357 6.30 -9.17 -17.09
C ARG A 357 6.64 -10.66 -17.11
N VAL A 358 6.24 -11.42 -16.08
CA VAL A 358 6.52 -12.87 -16.03
C VAL A 358 5.72 -13.61 -17.10
N ILE A 359 4.43 -13.29 -17.25
CA ILE A 359 3.57 -13.91 -18.25
C ILE A 359 4.08 -13.61 -19.67
N SER A 360 4.46 -12.38 -19.95
CA SER A 360 5.06 -11.99 -21.22
C SER A 360 6.31 -12.80 -21.55
N GLU A 361 7.27 -12.91 -20.60
CA GLU A 361 8.49 -13.69 -20.81
C GLU A 361 8.20 -15.19 -21.07
N VAL A 362 7.28 -15.76 -20.31
CA VAL A 362 6.91 -17.18 -20.44
C VAL A 362 6.20 -17.46 -21.78
N SER A 363 5.38 -16.52 -22.24
CA SER A 363 4.60 -16.64 -23.48
C SER A 363 5.43 -16.57 -24.76
N LYS A 364 6.72 -16.16 -24.68
CA LYS A 364 7.63 -16.15 -25.84
C LYS A 364 7.91 -17.54 -26.43
N SER A 365 7.74 -18.60 -25.65
CA SER A 365 7.96 -19.98 -26.07
C SER A 365 6.77 -20.85 -25.65
N TYR A 366 6.24 -21.62 -26.61
CA TYR A 366 5.16 -22.58 -26.35
C TYR A 366 5.53 -23.60 -25.26
N ILE A 367 6.78 -24.11 -25.31
CA ILE A 367 7.28 -25.09 -24.33
C ILE A 367 7.38 -24.44 -22.94
N SER A 368 7.95 -23.22 -22.88
CA SER A 368 8.06 -22.47 -21.61
C SER A 368 6.70 -22.21 -21.00
N ASN A 369 5.73 -21.80 -21.81
CA ASN A 369 4.36 -21.57 -21.34
C ASN A 369 3.70 -22.87 -20.85
N TYR A 370 3.84 -23.96 -21.58
CA TYR A 370 3.29 -25.26 -21.16
C TYR A 370 3.85 -25.73 -19.81
N ILE A 371 5.18 -25.69 -19.65
CA ILE A 371 5.83 -26.06 -18.39
C ILE A 371 5.42 -25.13 -17.26
N PHE A 372 5.35 -23.84 -17.53
CA PHE A 372 4.88 -22.84 -16.56
C PHE A 372 3.45 -23.12 -16.10
N GLN A 373 2.50 -23.37 -17.02
CA GLN A 373 1.12 -23.67 -16.69
C GLN A 373 0.99 -24.96 -15.84
N MET A 374 1.80 -25.99 -16.13
CA MET A 374 1.85 -27.19 -15.30
C MET A 374 2.32 -26.86 -13.87
N GLY A 375 3.43 -26.14 -13.73
CA GLY A 375 3.98 -25.75 -12.45
C GLY A 375 3.03 -24.83 -11.67
N TYR A 376 2.46 -23.84 -12.33
CA TYR A 376 1.48 -22.92 -11.76
C TYR A 376 0.26 -23.66 -11.23
N ASN A 377 -0.38 -24.50 -12.04
CA ASN A 377 -1.56 -25.25 -11.65
C ASN A 377 -1.27 -26.24 -10.52
N SER A 378 -0.09 -26.86 -10.51
CA SER A 378 0.34 -27.77 -9.43
C SER A 378 0.45 -27.01 -8.10
N LYS A 379 1.20 -25.89 -8.06
CA LYS A 379 1.34 -25.08 -6.86
C LYS A 379 0.04 -24.37 -6.44
N LEU A 380 -0.81 -23.96 -7.39
CA LEU A 380 -2.11 -23.38 -7.07
C LEU A 380 -3.01 -24.36 -6.31
N LYS A 381 -2.95 -25.67 -6.62
CA LYS A 381 -3.65 -26.71 -5.84
C LYS A 381 -3.11 -26.79 -4.41
N GLU A 382 -1.81 -26.59 -4.20
CA GLU A 382 -1.21 -26.52 -2.86
C GLU A 382 -1.69 -25.25 -2.12
N VAL A 383 -1.64 -24.08 -2.77
CA VAL A 383 -2.11 -22.81 -2.21
C VAL A 383 -3.57 -22.88 -1.78
N LYS A 384 -4.45 -23.48 -2.59
CA LYS A 384 -5.86 -23.69 -2.24
C LYS A 384 -6.07 -24.60 -1.00
N ARG A 385 -5.05 -25.36 -0.60
CA ARG A 385 -5.03 -26.17 0.62
C ARG A 385 -4.29 -25.49 1.78
N GLY A 386 -3.95 -24.20 1.65
CA GLY A 386 -3.20 -23.44 2.63
C GLY A 386 -1.71 -23.74 2.65
N ILE A 387 -1.17 -24.45 1.65
CA ILE A 387 0.25 -24.78 1.55
C ILE A 387 0.96 -23.76 0.69
N VAL A 388 1.78 -22.92 1.33
CA VAL A 388 2.59 -21.89 0.66
C VAL A 388 4.05 -22.15 0.93
N ARG A 389 4.85 -22.41 -0.13
CA ARG A 389 6.26 -22.84 0.01
C ARG A 389 7.13 -22.46 -1.19
N LYS A 390 8.48 -22.44 -0.97
CA LYS A 390 9.51 -22.12 -2.00
C LYS A 390 10.41 -23.29 -2.36
N ASN A 391 10.12 -24.50 -1.88
CA ASN A 391 10.98 -25.68 -1.98
C ASN A 391 10.37 -26.83 -2.77
N SER A 392 9.40 -26.55 -3.64
CA SER A 392 8.87 -27.55 -4.57
C SER A 392 9.80 -27.72 -5.78
N ILE A 393 9.65 -28.82 -6.52
CA ILE A 393 10.36 -29.01 -7.79
C ILE A 393 10.09 -27.86 -8.77
N TRP A 394 8.88 -27.31 -8.77
CA TRP A 394 8.48 -26.20 -9.61
C TRP A 394 9.18 -24.88 -9.22
N ASP A 395 9.52 -24.70 -7.94
CA ASP A 395 10.34 -23.57 -7.52
C ASP A 395 11.73 -23.66 -8.15
N THR A 396 12.36 -24.82 -8.12
CA THR A 396 13.70 -25.02 -8.70
C THR A 396 13.69 -24.84 -10.22
N LEU A 397 12.68 -25.38 -10.91
CA LEU A 397 12.64 -25.39 -12.36
C LEU A 397 12.16 -24.05 -12.98
N ILE A 398 11.25 -23.34 -12.30
CA ILE A 398 10.51 -22.19 -12.88
C ILE A 398 10.62 -20.96 -11.99
N PHE A 399 10.10 -21.04 -10.75
CA PHE A 399 9.80 -19.86 -9.95
C PHE A 399 11.01 -19.25 -9.26
N ARG A 400 12.14 -19.95 -9.14
CA ARG A 400 13.37 -19.42 -8.55
C ARG A 400 13.81 -18.11 -9.17
N ARG A 401 13.72 -17.99 -10.51
CA ARG A 401 14.08 -16.75 -11.23
C ARG A 401 13.19 -15.56 -10.81
N VAL A 402 11.90 -15.80 -10.60
CA VAL A 402 10.96 -14.76 -10.13
C VAL A 402 11.29 -14.41 -8.67
N GLN A 403 11.52 -15.40 -7.83
CA GLN A 403 11.90 -15.19 -6.42
C GLN A 403 13.20 -14.40 -6.30
N ASP A 404 14.23 -14.78 -7.05
CA ASP A 404 15.57 -14.15 -7.02
C ASP A 404 15.50 -12.70 -7.55
N SER A 405 14.58 -12.40 -8.48
CA SER A 405 14.38 -11.03 -8.95
C SER A 405 13.93 -10.06 -7.85
N LEU A 406 13.36 -10.58 -6.77
CA LEU A 406 12.94 -9.85 -5.57
C LEU A 406 13.84 -10.19 -4.36
N GLY A 407 15.06 -10.70 -4.58
CA GLY A 407 16.03 -11.04 -3.53
C GLY A 407 15.87 -12.41 -2.89
N GLY A 408 14.86 -13.21 -3.26
CA GLY A 408 14.70 -14.63 -2.89
C GLY A 408 14.22 -14.91 -1.46
N ARG A 409 14.14 -13.90 -0.56
CA ARG A 409 13.89 -14.08 0.88
C ARG A 409 12.48 -13.71 1.33
N ILE A 410 11.62 -13.12 0.47
CA ILE A 410 10.31 -12.62 0.88
C ILE A 410 9.49 -13.72 1.56
N LYS A 411 9.06 -13.48 2.79
CA LYS A 411 8.19 -14.36 3.62
C LYS A 411 6.72 -13.94 3.47
N VAL A 412 6.48 -12.64 3.39
CA VAL A 412 5.14 -12.06 3.33
C VAL A 412 5.09 -10.84 2.42
N VAL A 413 3.99 -10.71 1.69
CA VAL A 413 3.63 -9.54 0.92
C VAL A 413 2.36 -8.94 1.52
N PHE A 414 2.38 -7.65 1.82
CA PHE A 414 1.19 -6.87 2.17
C PHE A 414 0.75 -6.06 0.97
N SER A 415 -0.49 -6.22 0.54
CA SER A 415 -1.10 -5.43 -0.53
C SER A 415 -2.18 -4.54 0.05
N GLY A 416 -2.11 -3.24 -0.22
CA GLY A 416 -3.07 -2.28 0.30
C GLY A 416 -3.27 -1.10 -0.63
N ALA A 417 -4.05 -0.14 -0.16
CA ALA A 417 -4.36 1.13 -0.82
C ALA A 417 -5.27 1.05 -2.07
N ALA A 418 -5.40 -0.10 -2.73
CA ALA A 418 -6.32 -0.30 -3.85
C ALA A 418 -6.72 -1.79 -3.96
N PRO A 419 -7.85 -2.12 -4.62
CA PRO A 419 -8.23 -3.50 -4.87
C PRO A 419 -7.23 -4.21 -5.78
N ILE A 420 -7.02 -5.51 -5.54
CA ILE A 420 -6.17 -6.37 -6.36
C ILE A 420 -6.96 -7.52 -6.96
N SER A 421 -6.59 -7.89 -8.17
CA SER A 421 -7.26 -8.97 -8.89
C SER A 421 -6.94 -10.35 -8.27
N PRO A 422 -7.95 -11.24 -8.12
CA PRO A 422 -7.77 -12.58 -7.56
C PRO A 422 -6.70 -13.43 -8.25
N HIS A 423 -6.55 -13.31 -9.58
CA HIS A 423 -5.54 -14.08 -10.30
C HIS A 423 -4.12 -13.58 -10.01
N VAL A 424 -3.94 -12.27 -9.84
CA VAL A 424 -2.62 -11.70 -9.49
C VAL A 424 -2.21 -12.11 -8.08
N ILE A 425 -3.11 -12.03 -7.09
CA ILE A 425 -2.81 -12.53 -5.73
C ILE A 425 -2.39 -14.01 -5.76
N ASN A 426 -3.15 -14.86 -6.46
CA ASN A 426 -2.84 -16.27 -6.57
C ASN A 426 -1.51 -16.51 -7.28
N PHE A 427 -1.21 -15.71 -8.33
CA PHE A 427 0.07 -15.77 -8.99
C PHE A 427 1.23 -15.42 -8.03
N ILE A 428 1.10 -14.34 -7.27
CA ILE A 428 2.13 -13.94 -6.29
C ILE A 428 2.36 -15.03 -5.23
N ARG A 429 1.29 -15.62 -4.66
CA ARG A 429 1.38 -16.73 -3.73
C ARG A 429 2.13 -17.94 -4.33
N VAL A 430 1.83 -18.27 -5.59
CA VAL A 430 2.45 -19.39 -6.31
C VAL A 430 3.90 -19.07 -6.67
N ALA A 431 4.14 -17.93 -7.33
CA ALA A 431 5.43 -17.59 -7.90
C ALA A 431 6.48 -17.26 -6.85
N LEU A 432 6.11 -16.48 -5.82
CA LEU A 432 7.02 -16.12 -4.73
C LEU A 432 7.03 -17.19 -3.62
N GLY A 433 6.04 -18.06 -3.55
CA GLY A 433 5.92 -19.06 -2.48
C GLY A 433 5.89 -18.42 -1.09
N CYS A 434 5.22 -17.26 -0.94
CA CYS A 434 5.11 -16.47 0.27
C CYS A 434 3.65 -16.19 0.63
N LEU A 435 3.41 -15.82 1.89
CA LEU A 435 2.10 -15.37 2.34
C LEU A 435 1.76 -14.03 1.68
N VAL A 436 0.49 -13.83 1.34
CA VAL A 436 -0.01 -12.56 0.80
C VAL A 436 -1.27 -12.19 1.58
N SER A 437 -1.29 -10.99 2.14
CA SER A 437 -2.43 -10.42 2.86
C SER A 437 -2.88 -9.14 2.19
N GLU A 438 -4.18 -9.01 1.94
CA GLU A 438 -4.81 -7.78 1.48
C GLU A 438 -5.36 -7.02 2.69
N GLY A 439 -5.10 -5.69 2.74
CA GLY A 439 -5.58 -4.82 3.81
C GLY A 439 -6.40 -3.66 3.26
N TYR A 440 -7.42 -3.27 4.01
CA TYR A 440 -8.29 -2.13 3.75
C TYR A 440 -8.22 -1.12 4.89
N GLY A 441 -8.13 0.14 4.54
CA GLY A 441 -8.15 1.27 5.45
C GLY A 441 -7.84 2.59 4.74
N GLN A 442 -7.76 3.64 5.50
CA GLN A 442 -7.54 5.00 5.01
C GLN A 442 -6.71 5.83 6.01
N THR A 443 -6.37 7.06 5.63
CA THR A 443 -5.57 7.94 6.49
C THR A 443 -6.29 8.24 7.81
N GLU A 444 -7.58 8.44 7.76
CA GLU A 444 -8.46 8.75 8.88
C GLU A 444 -8.60 7.58 9.89
N SER A 445 -8.14 6.39 9.53
CA SER A 445 -8.05 5.22 10.43
C SER A 445 -6.61 4.85 10.79
N ALA A 446 -5.66 5.75 10.63
CA ALA A 446 -4.23 5.46 10.78
C ALA A 446 -3.79 4.18 10.05
N GLY A 447 -4.41 3.86 8.91
CA GLY A 447 -4.13 2.66 8.12
C GLY A 447 -5.23 1.61 8.19
N THR A 448 -4.93 0.40 8.66
CA THR A 448 -5.77 -0.80 8.46
C THR A 448 -7.00 -0.84 9.36
N ILE A 449 -8.19 -0.89 8.75
CA ILE A 449 -9.48 -1.19 9.39
C ILE A 449 -9.76 -2.71 9.35
N CYS A 450 -9.60 -3.33 8.17
CA CYS A 450 -9.76 -4.77 7.96
C CYS A 450 -8.50 -5.34 7.32
N GLY A 451 -8.16 -6.56 7.65
CA GLY A 451 -7.01 -7.26 7.08
C GLY A 451 -7.31 -8.73 6.84
N GLN A 452 -6.92 -9.24 5.68
CA GLN A 452 -7.02 -10.66 5.38
C GLN A 452 -6.12 -11.45 6.33
N VAL A 453 -6.67 -12.49 6.93
CA VAL A 453 -5.95 -13.35 7.88
C VAL A 453 -4.77 -14.02 7.18
N LEU A 454 -3.59 -14.01 7.78
CA LEU A 454 -2.44 -14.69 7.21
C LEU A 454 -2.70 -16.19 7.08
N GLY A 455 -2.40 -16.73 5.90
CA GLY A 455 -2.71 -18.12 5.55
C GLY A 455 -4.10 -18.32 4.94
N ASP A 456 -4.97 -17.31 4.97
CA ASP A 456 -6.19 -17.30 4.18
C ASP A 456 -5.82 -17.16 2.69
N CYS A 457 -6.10 -18.21 1.93
CA CYS A 457 -5.85 -18.26 0.49
C CYS A 457 -7.06 -17.85 -0.35
N GLY A 458 -8.14 -17.36 0.27
CA GLY A 458 -9.25 -16.72 -0.39
C GLY A 458 -8.85 -15.45 -1.13
N THR A 459 -9.73 -14.91 -1.96
CA THR A 459 -9.48 -13.72 -2.77
C THR A 459 -10.75 -12.91 -3.00
N GLY A 460 -10.61 -11.60 -3.28
CA GLY A 460 -11.73 -10.72 -3.61
C GLY A 460 -12.46 -10.15 -2.39
N TYR A 461 -11.83 -10.15 -1.24
CA TYR A 461 -12.28 -9.53 0.00
C TYR A 461 -11.08 -9.11 0.86
N VAL A 462 -11.31 -8.15 1.74
CA VAL A 462 -10.26 -7.54 2.58
C VAL A 462 -10.17 -8.17 3.99
N GLY A 463 -10.93 -9.24 4.26
CA GLY A 463 -10.90 -9.95 5.53
C GLY A 463 -11.80 -9.39 6.63
N PRO A 464 -11.65 -9.88 7.87
CA PRO A 464 -12.41 -9.42 9.03
C PRO A 464 -11.91 -8.06 9.54
N PRO A 465 -12.67 -7.40 10.43
CA PRO A 465 -12.17 -6.26 11.18
C PRO A 465 -10.87 -6.59 11.91
N SER A 466 -9.92 -5.64 11.90
CA SER A 466 -8.74 -5.72 12.77
C SER A 466 -9.16 -5.80 14.23
N PRO A 467 -8.42 -6.50 15.12
CA PRO A 467 -8.77 -6.59 16.54
C PRO A 467 -8.86 -5.25 17.27
N VAL A 468 -8.42 -4.18 16.65
CA VAL A 468 -8.49 -2.81 17.16
C VAL A 468 -9.70 -2.02 16.62
N ASN A 469 -10.54 -2.66 15.77
CA ASN A 469 -11.68 -2.00 15.15
C ASN A 469 -13.00 -2.79 15.29
N MET A 470 -14.07 -2.04 15.47
CA MET A 470 -15.43 -2.44 15.12
C MET A 470 -15.78 -1.88 13.75
N VAL A 471 -16.56 -2.63 12.96
CA VAL A 471 -17.04 -2.21 11.65
C VAL A 471 -18.54 -2.47 11.55
N LYS A 472 -19.31 -1.46 11.12
CA LYS A 472 -20.74 -1.60 10.80
C LYS A 472 -20.99 -1.17 9.35
N LEU A 473 -22.10 -1.64 8.78
CA LEU A 473 -22.62 -1.14 7.51
C LEU A 473 -23.83 -0.24 7.81
N VAL A 474 -23.88 0.91 7.15
CA VAL A 474 -24.96 1.91 7.29
C VAL A 474 -25.69 2.01 5.97
N ASP A 475 -27.02 2.16 6.03
CA ASP A 475 -27.88 2.29 4.86
C ASP A 475 -27.49 3.51 4.00
N VAL A 476 -27.54 3.32 2.70
CA VAL A 476 -27.38 4.35 1.67
C VAL A 476 -28.56 4.25 0.72
N PRO A 477 -29.76 4.71 1.16
CA PRO A 477 -31.02 4.52 0.41
C PRO A 477 -30.98 5.09 -1.00
N GLU A 478 -30.28 6.20 -1.18
CA GLU A 478 -30.09 6.85 -2.47
C GLU A 478 -29.35 5.98 -3.52
N MET A 479 -28.69 4.92 -3.07
CA MET A 479 -27.96 3.95 -3.92
C MET A 479 -28.49 2.53 -3.82
N ASP A 480 -29.63 2.33 -3.13
CA ASP A 480 -30.24 1.01 -2.89
C ASP A 480 -29.36 0.02 -2.11
N TYR A 481 -28.47 0.55 -1.24
CA TYR A 481 -27.67 -0.25 -0.31
C TYR A 481 -28.28 -0.22 1.09
N TYR A 482 -28.56 -1.39 1.63
CA TYR A 482 -29.19 -1.54 2.95
C TYR A 482 -28.45 -2.55 3.82
N ALA A 483 -28.17 -2.19 5.05
CA ALA A 483 -27.46 -3.02 6.02
C ALA A 483 -28.20 -4.35 6.30
N LYS A 484 -29.55 -4.37 6.24
CA LYS A 484 -30.34 -5.59 6.32
C LYS A 484 -30.01 -6.61 5.20
N ASN A 485 -29.52 -6.13 4.06
CA ASN A 485 -29.05 -6.96 2.93
C ASN A 485 -27.55 -7.23 3.02
N GLN A 486 -26.90 -6.95 4.17
CA GLN A 486 -25.47 -7.08 4.37
C GLN A 486 -24.64 -6.17 3.45
N GLN A 487 -25.19 -5.02 3.02
CA GLN A 487 -24.55 -4.03 2.14
C GLN A 487 -24.80 -2.62 2.68
N GLY A 488 -23.81 -1.72 2.50
CA GLY A 488 -23.94 -0.34 2.96
C GLY A 488 -22.62 0.41 2.99
N GLU A 489 -22.67 1.65 3.47
CA GLU A 489 -21.46 2.41 3.76
C GLU A 489 -20.71 1.76 4.93
N VAL A 490 -19.41 1.56 4.74
CA VAL A 490 -18.53 1.01 5.78
C VAL A 490 -18.25 2.10 6.80
N CYS A 491 -18.61 1.85 8.05
CA CYS A 491 -18.24 2.72 9.17
C CYS A 491 -17.36 1.95 10.16
N ALA A 492 -16.30 2.60 10.63
CA ALA A 492 -15.31 2.00 11.53
C ALA A 492 -15.19 2.78 12.83
N LYS A 493 -14.95 2.06 13.93
CA LYS A 493 -14.68 2.65 15.26
C LYS A 493 -13.53 1.91 15.93
N GLY A 494 -12.61 2.66 16.53
CA GLY A 494 -11.44 2.11 17.21
C GLY A 494 -10.46 3.19 17.65
N GLY A 495 -9.50 2.83 18.50
CA GLY A 495 -8.49 3.77 19.00
C GLY A 495 -7.49 4.25 17.92
N ASN A 496 -7.48 3.62 16.74
CA ASN A 496 -6.70 4.05 15.59
C ASN A 496 -7.40 5.11 14.71
N VAL A 497 -8.66 5.42 14.97
CA VAL A 497 -9.40 6.46 14.23
C VAL A 497 -8.86 7.84 14.62
N PHE A 498 -8.66 8.69 13.63
CA PHE A 498 -8.08 10.03 13.76
C PHE A 498 -8.96 10.95 14.65
N ILE A 499 -8.39 12.06 15.09
CA ILE A 499 -9.14 13.01 15.94
C ILE A 499 -9.89 14.11 15.16
N GLY A 500 -9.68 14.17 13.84
CA GLY A 500 -10.33 15.13 12.95
C GLY A 500 -9.39 15.72 11.92
N TYR A 501 -9.92 16.64 11.11
CA TYR A 501 -9.15 17.41 10.14
C TYR A 501 -8.71 18.75 10.72
N LEU A 502 -7.47 19.11 10.48
CA LEU A 502 -6.87 20.38 10.92
C LEU A 502 -7.69 21.56 10.39
N ASN A 503 -8.11 22.46 11.28
CA ASN A 503 -8.87 23.68 10.98
C ASN A 503 -10.17 23.46 10.16
N GLU A 504 -10.71 22.22 10.12
CA GLU A 504 -11.90 21.89 9.33
C GLU A 504 -12.95 21.13 10.16
N PRO A 505 -13.62 21.81 11.11
CA PRO A 505 -14.58 21.16 12.02
C PRO A 505 -15.81 20.60 11.28
N GLU A 506 -16.31 21.27 10.23
CA GLU A 506 -17.44 20.80 9.44
C GLU A 506 -17.14 19.49 8.73
N LYS A 507 -15.99 19.41 8.04
CA LYS A 507 -15.55 18.17 7.38
C LYS A 507 -15.20 17.05 8.39
N THR A 508 -14.79 17.43 9.59
CA THR A 508 -14.59 16.49 10.69
C THR A 508 -15.93 15.88 11.12
N ALA A 509 -16.98 16.71 11.30
CA ALA A 509 -18.31 16.25 11.66
C ALA A 509 -18.99 15.41 10.55
N GLU A 510 -18.65 15.65 9.27
CA GLU A 510 -19.07 14.78 8.15
C GLU A 510 -18.41 13.40 8.20
N ALA A 511 -17.17 13.31 8.68
CA ALA A 511 -16.38 12.08 8.69
C ALA A 511 -16.54 11.29 9.99
N LEU A 512 -16.72 11.97 11.14
CA LEU A 512 -16.89 11.39 12.47
C LEU A 512 -18.25 11.73 13.03
N ASP A 513 -19.09 10.72 13.27
CA ASP A 513 -20.38 10.93 13.93
C ASP A 513 -20.20 11.17 15.44
N SER A 514 -21.30 11.59 16.12
CA SER A 514 -21.32 11.89 17.56
C SER A 514 -20.96 10.68 18.45
N ASP A 515 -21.11 9.46 17.92
CA ASP A 515 -20.77 8.23 18.62
C ASP A 515 -19.32 7.78 18.36
N GLY A 516 -18.55 8.54 17.58
CA GLY A 516 -17.15 8.27 17.23
C GLY A 516 -16.96 7.22 16.13
N TRP A 517 -17.96 7.01 15.27
CA TRP A 517 -17.80 6.19 14.08
C TRP A 517 -17.27 7.03 12.93
N LEU A 518 -16.22 6.51 12.29
CA LEU A 518 -15.68 7.04 11.06
C LEU A 518 -16.54 6.55 9.88
N HIS A 519 -17.17 7.46 9.16
CA HIS A 519 -17.81 7.24 7.86
C HIS A 519 -16.74 7.22 6.79
N THR A 520 -16.45 6.04 6.24
CA THR A 520 -15.31 5.90 5.32
C THR A 520 -15.57 6.45 3.93
N GLY A 521 -16.84 6.60 3.57
CA GLY A 521 -17.26 6.94 2.21
C GLY A 521 -17.07 5.78 1.22
N ASP A 522 -16.78 4.57 1.70
CA ASP A 522 -16.64 3.37 0.88
C ASP A 522 -17.87 2.46 1.09
N ILE A 523 -18.35 1.83 0.01
CA ILE A 523 -19.43 0.85 0.05
C ILE A 523 -18.84 -0.55 0.19
N GLY A 524 -19.37 -1.32 1.12
CA GLY A 524 -18.95 -2.69 1.37
C GLY A 524 -20.10 -3.65 1.57
N MET A 525 -19.74 -4.93 1.64
CA MET A 525 -20.69 -6.01 1.96
C MET A 525 -20.04 -7.07 2.84
N TRP A 526 -20.82 -7.62 3.78
CA TRP A 526 -20.43 -8.79 4.54
C TRP A 526 -20.62 -10.05 3.71
N LEU A 527 -19.59 -10.89 3.64
CA LEU A 527 -19.66 -12.22 3.07
C LEU A 527 -20.18 -13.23 4.11
N PRO A 528 -20.70 -14.38 3.69
CA PRO A 528 -21.22 -15.42 4.60
C PRO A 528 -20.20 -15.89 5.65
N ASN A 529 -18.91 -15.83 5.34
CA ASN A 529 -17.83 -16.18 6.27
C ASN A 529 -17.43 -15.04 7.22
N GLY A 530 -18.15 -13.93 7.24
CA GLY A 530 -17.88 -12.78 8.13
C GLY A 530 -16.71 -11.89 7.70
N ALA A 531 -16.15 -12.08 6.49
CA ALA A 531 -15.19 -11.17 5.90
C ALA A 531 -15.88 -9.99 5.21
N LEU A 532 -15.21 -8.83 5.21
CA LEU A 532 -15.67 -7.63 4.50
C LEU A 532 -15.14 -7.64 3.05
N LYS A 533 -16.02 -7.31 2.12
CA LYS A 533 -15.67 -7.02 0.73
C LYS A 533 -16.00 -5.56 0.43
N ILE A 534 -15.02 -4.81 -0.07
CA ILE A 534 -15.24 -3.45 -0.57
C ILE A 534 -15.74 -3.52 -2.01
N THR A 535 -16.77 -2.74 -2.32
CA THR A 535 -17.39 -2.69 -3.64
C THR A 535 -16.87 -1.52 -4.45
N ASP A 536 -16.98 -0.30 -3.92
CA ASP A 536 -16.48 0.95 -4.55
C ASP A 536 -16.58 2.11 -3.54
N ARG A 537 -16.10 3.29 -3.95
CA ARG A 537 -16.32 4.52 -3.21
C ARG A 537 -17.69 5.13 -3.49
N LYS A 538 -18.39 5.55 -2.43
CA LYS A 538 -19.70 6.21 -2.54
C LYS A 538 -19.69 7.35 -3.54
N LYS A 539 -18.66 8.20 -3.54
CA LYS A 539 -18.50 9.34 -4.46
C LYS A 539 -18.17 8.97 -5.91
N ASN A 540 -17.68 7.75 -6.16
CA ASN A 540 -17.34 7.29 -7.51
C ASN A 540 -18.54 6.60 -8.18
N ILE A 541 -19.46 6.05 -7.38
CA ILE A 541 -20.69 5.42 -7.87
C ILE A 541 -21.58 6.49 -8.47
N PHE A 542 -22.00 6.28 -9.69
CA PHE A 542 -22.92 7.17 -10.40
C PHE A 542 -24.15 6.40 -10.90
N LYS A 543 -25.24 7.16 -11.14
CA LYS A 543 -26.49 6.63 -11.64
C LYS A 543 -26.58 6.89 -13.13
N LEU A 544 -26.97 5.90 -13.91
CA LEU A 544 -27.26 6.06 -15.35
C LEU A 544 -28.70 6.59 -15.58
N ALA A 545 -28.98 7.07 -16.76
CA ALA A 545 -30.29 7.64 -17.14
C ALA A 545 -31.46 6.68 -16.90
N GLN A 546 -31.26 5.37 -17.05
CA GLN A 546 -32.26 4.35 -16.77
C GLN A 546 -32.40 3.97 -15.28
N GLY A 547 -31.66 4.62 -14.39
CA GLY A 547 -31.80 4.44 -12.95
C GLY A 547 -30.84 3.42 -12.32
N GLU A 548 -29.99 2.76 -13.11
CA GLU A 548 -29.02 1.78 -12.62
C GLU A 548 -27.78 2.47 -12.02
N TYR A 549 -27.33 1.96 -10.86
CA TYR A 549 -26.10 2.42 -10.23
C TYR A 549 -24.90 1.62 -10.70
N VAL A 550 -23.83 2.33 -11.03
CA VAL A 550 -22.59 1.76 -11.55
C VAL A 550 -21.42 2.07 -10.62
N ALA A 551 -20.71 1.01 -10.24
CA ALA A 551 -19.46 1.06 -9.49
C ALA A 551 -18.28 0.95 -10.48
N PRO A 552 -17.67 2.06 -10.92
CA PRO A 552 -16.70 2.06 -12.01
C PRO A 552 -15.41 1.31 -11.67
N GLU A 553 -14.92 1.38 -10.43
CA GLU A 553 -13.69 0.67 -10.02
C GLU A 553 -13.86 -0.86 -10.13
N LYS A 554 -15.05 -1.37 -9.85
CA LYS A 554 -15.37 -2.80 -10.06
C LYS A 554 -15.17 -3.21 -11.51
N ILE A 555 -15.64 -2.38 -12.45
CA ILE A 555 -15.58 -2.65 -13.90
C ILE A 555 -14.14 -2.53 -14.38
N GLU A 556 -13.43 -1.50 -13.98
CA GLU A 556 -12.02 -1.26 -14.30
C GLU A 556 -11.13 -2.43 -13.86
N ASN A 557 -11.32 -2.92 -12.64
CA ASN A 557 -10.61 -4.09 -12.10
C ASN A 557 -10.91 -5.40 -12.86
N ILE A 558 -12.02 -5.45 -13.57
CA ILE A 558 -12.33 -6.57 -14.46
C ILE A 558 -11.66 -6.38 -15.82
N TYR A 559 -11.77 -5.21 -16.42
CA TYR A 559 -11.26 -4.94 -17.75
C TYR A 559 -9.73 -4.92 -17.84
N ILE A 560 -9.04 -4.52 -16.78
CA ILE A 560 -7.57 -4.59 -16.70
C ILE A 560 -7.01 -6.02 -16.79
N ARG A 561 -7.87 -7.04 -16.78
CA ARG A 561 -7.49 -8.45 -17.02
C ARG A 561 -7.27 -8.77 -18.49
N SER A 562 -7.67 -7.88 -19.39
CA SER A 562 -7.35 -8.00 -20.81
C SER A 562 -5.86 -7.74 -21.02
N GLU A 563 -5.18 -8.61 -21.77
CA GLU A 563 -3.76 -8.45 -22.13
C GLU A 563 -3.49 -7.17 -22.93
N ALA A 564 -4.52 -6.61 -23.55
CA ALA A 564 -4.42 -5.38 -24.33
C ALA A 564 -4.49 -4.11 -23.48
N VAL A 565 -4.88 -4.18 -22.20
CA VAL A 565 -5.20 -3.01 -21.35
C VAL A 565 -4.15 -2.81 -20.26
N GLY A 566 -3.39 -1.73 -20.34
CA GLY A 566 -2.46 -1.30 -19.30
C GLY A 566 -3.12 -0.43 -18.21
N GLN A 567 -4.00 0.52 -18.61
CA GLN A 567 -4.77 1.35 -17.69
C GLN A 567 -6.15 1.63 -18.30
N ILE A 568 -7.16 1.82 -17.45
CA ILE A 568 -8.51 2.13 -17.90
C ILE A 568 -9.24 3.01 -16.88
N MET A 569 -10.06 3.93 -17.40
CA MET A 569 -11.02 4.71 -16.61
C MET A 569 -12.38 4.64 -17.26
N ILE A 570 -13.39 4.21 -16.49
CA ILE A 570 -14.79 4.09 -16.92
C ILE A 570 -15.56 5.34 -16.53
N HIS A 571 -16.36 5.86 -17.47
CA HIS A 571 -17.21 7.02 -17.24
C HIS A 571 -18.64 6.78 -17.70
N GLY A 572 -19.58 7.37 -16.97
CA GLY A 572 -20.98 7.52 -17.26
C GLY A 572 -21.59 8.63 -16.40
N ASP A 573 -22.75 9.09 -16.74
CA ASP A 573 -23.47 10.08 -15.94
C ASP A 573 -25.00 9.87 -16.00
N SER A 574 -25.72 10.61 -15.17
CA SER A 574 -27.19 10.49 -15.02
C SER A 574 -28.00 10.88 -16.27
N MET A 575 -27.39 11.50 -17.24
CA MET A 575 -28.03 11.89 -18.52
C MET A 575 -27.73 10.87 -19.64
N LYS A 576 -26.90 9.88 -19.38
CA LYS A 576 -26.42 8.89 -20.35
C LYS A 576 -26.89 7.48 -19.97
N ALA A 577 -27.33 6.71 -20.96
CA ALA A 577 -27.79 5.33 -20.77
C ALA A 577 -26.65 4.28 -20.89
N SER A 578 -25.46 4.72 -21.27
CA SER A 578 -24.32 3.86 -21.59
C SER A 578 -23.05 4.31 -20.87
N LEU A 579 -22.09 3.39 -20.77
CA LEU A 579 -20.75 3.63 -20.27
C LEU A 579 -19.77 3.81 -21.44
N VAL A 580 -18.78 4.68 -21.23
CA VAL A 580 -17.62 4.82 -22.13
C VAL A 580 -16.31 4.64 -21.33
N GLY A 581 -15.20 4.33 -22.02
CA GLY A 581 -13.92 4.10 -21.37
C GLY A 581 -12.76 4.83 -22.02
N ILE A 582 -11.87 5.40 -21.20
CA ILE A 582 -10.53 5.83 -21.64
C ILE A 582 -9.59 4.69 -21.36
N VAL A 583 -8.95 4.18 -22.40
CA VAL A 583 -8.07 3.00 -22.33
C VAL A 583 -6.66 3.41 -22.75
N VAL A 584 -5.71 3.13 -21.88
CA VAL A 584 -4.29 3.12 -22.22
C VAL A 584 -3.90 1.66 -22.44
N PRO A 585 -3.64 1.22 -23.67
CA PRO A 585 -3.19 -0.14 -23.93
C PRO A 585 -1.87 -0.43 -23.22
N ASP A 586 -1.58 -1.71 -22.99
CA ASP A 586 -0.24 -2.12 -22.60
C ASP A 586 0.69 -1.93 -23.79
N LEU A 587 1.48 -0.84 -23.76
CA LEU A 587 2.30 -0.42 -24.91
C LEU A 587 3.41 -1.44 -25.25
N ASP A 588 3.86 -2.20 -24.25
CA ASP A 588 4.88 -3.23 -24.43
C ASP A 588 4.31 -4.50 -25.09
N GLU A 589 3.03 -4.79 -24.84
CA GLU A 589 2.35 -5.97 -25.37
C GLU A 589 1.47 -5.69 -26.59
N LEU A 590 1.06 -4.44 -26.81
CA LEU A 590 0.09 -4.08 -27.85
C LEU A 590 0.47 -4.61 -29.23
N CYS A 591 1.72 -4.41 -29.67
CA CYS A 591 2.17 -4.86 -30.98
C CYS A 591 2.08 -6.39 -31.14
N ARG A 592 2.42 -7.14 -30.09
CA ARG A 592 2.33 -8.61 -30.06
C ARG A 592 0.88 -9.09 -30.03
N TRP A 593 0.03 -8.42 -29.25
CA TRP A 593 -1.37 -8.73 -29.15
C TRP A 593 -2.11 -8.47 -30.47
N VAL A 594 -1.86 -7.31 -31.11
CA VAL A 594 -2.43 -6.94 -32.41
C VAL A 594 -1.97 -7.91 -33.52
N LYS A 595 -0.67 -8.29 -33.54
CA LYS A 595 -0.17 -9.32 -34.46
C LYS A 595 -0.95 -10.63 -34.29
N ARG A 596 -1.16 -11.08 -33.07
CA ARG A 596 -1.87 -12.32 -32.75
C ARG A 596 -3.35 -12.28 -33.14
N LYS A 597 -4.00 -11.12 -32.91
CA LYS A 597 -5.44 -10.95 -33.12
C LYS A 597 -5.82 -10.53 -34.52
N LEU A 598 -5.05 -9.66 -35.15
CA LEU A 598 -5.38 -9.01 -36.41
C LEU A 598 -4.36 -9.29 -37.53
N GLY A 599 -3.24 -9.97 -37.24
CA GLY A 599 -2.17 -10.26 -38.22
C GLY A 599 -1.39 -9.04 -38.67
N VAL A 600 -1.48 -7.89 -37.97
CA VAL A 600 -0.79 -6.64 -38.34
C VAL A 600 0.59 -6.59 -37.70
N GLU A 601 1.63 -6.34 -38.50
CA GLU A 601 3.03 -6.23 -38.07
C GLU A 601 3.71 -4.99 -38.66
N GLY A 602 4.83 -4.58 -38.05
CA GLY A 602 5.70 -3.52 -38.56
C GLY A 602 5.11 -2.11 -38.49
N VAL A 603 4.09 -1.90 -37.66
CA VAL A 603 3.37 -0.63 -37.48
C VAL A 603 3.73 -0.04 -36.14
N SER A 604 3.94 1.28 -36.07
CA SER A 604 4.21 1.98 -34.83
C SER A 604 3.00 1.97 -33.90
N VAL A 605 3.25 2.08 -32.57
CA VAL A 605 2.17 2.14 -31.57
C VAL A 605 1.19 3.28 -31.89
N GLY A 606 1.67 4.46 -32.27
CA GLY A 606 0.82 5.60 -32.62
C GLY A 606 -0.12 5.30 -33.79
N GLU A 607 0.38 4.63 -34.82
CA GLU A 607 -0.43 4.22 -35.99
C GLU A 607 -1.42 3.11 -35.63
N LEU A 608 -1.04 2.18 -34.72
CA LEU A 608 -1.96 1.15 -34.23
C LEU A 608 -3.13 1.75 -33.47
N LEU A 609 -2.88 2.74 -32.61
CA LEU A 609 -3.93 3.41 -31.81
C LEU A 609 -4.90 4.22 -32.70
N ALA A 610 -4.45 4.70 -33.85
CA ALA A 610 -5.29 5.43 -34.81
C ALA A 610 -6.20 4.52 -35.67
N ARG A 611 -6.01 3.20 -35.62
CA ARG A 611 -6.75 2.24 -36.44
C ARG A 611 -8.09 1.85 -35.82
N PRO A 612 -9.23 2.04 -36.51
CA PRO A 612 -10.53 1.62 -36.00
C PRO A 612 -10.63 0.13 -35.69
N GLU A 613 -9.95 -0.72 -36.47
CA GLU A 613 -9.95 -2.17 -36.25
C GLU A 613 -9.24 -2.58 -34.96
N VAL A 614 -8.21 -1.84 -34.53
CA VAL A 614 -7.52 -2.06 -33.25
C VAL A 614 -8.41 -1.63 -32.09
N LYS A 615 -9.06 -0.46 -32.18
CA LYS A 615 -10.04 0.00 -31.21
C LYS A 615 -11.16 -1.01 -31.03
N GLN A 616 -11.73 -1.50 -32.12
CA GLN A 616 -12.81 -2.48 -32.11
C GLN A 616 -12.37 -3.79 -31.48
N ALA A 617 -11.20 -4.30 -31.83
CA ALA A 617 -10.68 -5.54 -31.27
C ALA A 617 -10.42 -5.46 -29.76
N ILE A 618 -9.90 -4.34 -29.25
CA ILE A 618 -9.73 -4.11 -27.81
C ILE A 618 -11.09 -4.02 -27.11
N LEU A 619 -12.05 -3.30 -27.70
CA LEU A 619 -13.41 -3.20 -27.15
C LEU A 619 -14.04 -4.60 -27.04
N GLU A 620 -13.98 -5.42 -28.07
CA GLU A 620 -14.51 -6.79 -28.05
C GLU A 620 -13.83 -7.67 -27.01
N ASP A 621 -12.52 -7.54 -26.82
CA ASP A 621 -11.76 -8.30 -25.81
C ASP A 621 -12.18 -7.93 -24.39
N ILE A 622 -12.27 -6.63 -24.05
CA ILE A 622 -12.72 -6.20 -22.71
C ILE A 622 -14.18 -6.58 -22.45
N LEU A 623 -15.06 -6.51 -23.46
CA LEU A 623 -16.46 -6.97 -23.34
C LEU A 623 -16.54 -8.46 -23.06
N LEU A 624 -15.69 -9.27 -23.73
CA LEU A 624 -15.61 -10.72 -23.47
C LEU A 624 -15.11 -11.00 -22.05
N VAL A 625 -14.10 -10.26 -21.58
CA VAL A 625 -13.60 -10.36 -20.21
C VAL A 625 -14.69 -9.97 -19.21
N GLY A 626 -15.43 -8.90 -19.47
CA GLY A 626 -16.54 -8.44 -18.65
C GLY A 626 -17.68 -9.48 -18.56
N LYS A 627 -18.06 -10.04 -19.70
CA LYS A 627 -19.10 -11.08 -19.79
C LYS A 627 -18.69 -12.34 -19.00
N LYS A 628 -17.45 -12.80 -19.14
CA LYS A 628 -16.90 -13.93 -18.38
C LYS A 628 -16.86 -13.67 -16.87
N ALA A 629 -16.66 -12.43 -16.47
CA ALA A 629 -16.66 -12.02 -15.07
C ALA A 629 -18.06 -11.73 -14.49
N GLY A 630 -19.13 -11.86 -15.30
CA GLY A 630 -20.51 -11.68 -14.88
C GLY A 630 -20.97 -10.23 -14.81
N LEU A 631 -20.34 -9.29 -15.53
CA LEU A 631 -20.84 -7.92 -15.66
C LEU A 631 -22.21 -7.92 -16.35
N LYS A 632 -23.15 -7.18 -15.78
CA LYS A 632 -24.45 -6.95 -16.37
C LYS A 632 -24.33 -6.09 -17.65
N SER A 633 -25.34 -6.10 -18.49
CA SER A 633 -25.32 -5.34 -19.76
C SER A 633 -25.07 -3.84 -19.60
N PHE A 634 -25.63 -3.22 -18.57
CA PHE A 634 -25.45 -1.82 -18.28
C PHE A 634 -24.09 -1.48 -17.62
N GLU A 635 -23.39 -2.49 -17.05
CA GLU A 635 -22.03 -2.37 -16.53
C GLU A 635 -20.95 -2.51 -17.62
N GLN A 636 -21.32 -2.75 -18.87
CA GLN A 636 -20.39 -2.91 -19.97
C GLN A 636 -20.30 -1.63 -20.79
N VAL A 637 -19.07 -1.22 -21.12
CA VAL A 637 -18.82 -0.05 -21.96
C VAL A 637 -19.37 -0.26 -23.38
N ARG A 638 -19.77 0.82 -24.03
CA ARG A 638 -20.26 0.80 -25.40
C ARG A 638 -19.27 1.38 -26.39
N ASP A 639 -18.38 2.25 -25.90
CA ASP A 639 -17.31 2.81 -26.71
C ASP A 639 -16.07 3.06 -25.84
N ILE A 640 -14.88 3.13 -26.47
CA ILE A 640 -13.62 3.42 -25.82
C ILE A 640 -12.81 4.43 -26.63
N TYR A 641 -12.01 5.23 -25.94
CA TYR A 641 -10.97 6.05 -26.53
C TYR A 641 -9.60 5.47 -26.17
N LEU A 642 -8.76 5.25 -27.20
CA LEU A 642 -7.40 4.73 -27.03
C LEU A 642 -6.40 5.88 -26.95
N THR A 643 -5.50 5.84 -25.99
CA THR A 643 -4.40 6.81 -25.86
C THR A 643 -3.09 6.09 -25.50
N ALA A 644 -1.97 6.60 -26.00
CA ALA A 644 -0.63 6.16 -25.59
C ALA A 644 -0.17 6.85 -24.31
N GLU A 645 -0.85 7.93 -23.89
CA GLU A 645 -0.45 8.69 -22.72
C GLU A 645 -0.84 7.95 -21.44
N LEU A 646 0.16 7.51 -20.70
CA LEU A 646 -0.04 6.86 -19.42
C LEU A 646 -0.62 7.84 -18.41
N PHE A 647 -1.61 7.39 -17.63
CA PHE A 647 -1.98 8.11 -16.41
C PHE A 647 -0.79 8.05 -15.46
N SER A 648 -0.31 9.18 -15.03
CA SER A 648 0.87 9.27 -14.17
C SER A 648 0.68 10.32 -13.07
N ILE A 649 1.62 10.36 -12.14
CA ILE A 649 1.66 11.38 -11.10
C ILE A 649 2.09 12.71 -11.72
N GLU A 650 3.02 12.67 -12.65
CA GLU A 650 3.61 13.83 -13.33
C GLU A 650 2.58 14.63 -14.13
N ASN A 651 1.64 13.94 -14.80
CA ASN A 651 0.56 14.61 -15.52
C ASN A 651 -0.69 14.87 -14.66
N GLY A 652 -0.60 14.62 -13.34
CA GLY A 652 -1.66 14.91 -12.40
C GLY A 652 -2.88 13.98 -12.47
N LEU A 653 -2.81 12.88 -13.23
CA LEU A 653 -3.92 11.94 -13.43
C LEU A 653 -3.94 10.81 -12.38
N LEU A 654 -2.83 10.61 -11.64
CA LEU A 654 -2.74 9.67 -10.52
C LEU A 654 -2.41 10.38 -9.21
N THR A 655 -2.78 9.73 -8.10
CA THR A 655 -2.30 10.11 -6.76
C THR A 655 -0.89 9.55 -6.54
N PRO A 656 -0.15 10.00 -5.49
CA PRO A 656 1.15 9.43 -5.11
C PRO A 656 1.12 7.92 -4.86
N THR A 657 -0.03 7.40 -4.47
CA THR A 657 -0.28 5.96 -4.30
C THR A 657 -0.79 5.28 -5.57
N HIS A 658 -0.61 5.95 -6.73
CA HIS A 658 -1.03 5.47 -8.04
C HIS A 658 -2.54 5.19 -8.21
N LYS A 659 -3.40 5.83 -7.40
CA LYS A 659 -4.85 5.80 -7.61
C LYS A 659 -5.26 6.80 -8.67
N SER A 660 -6.22 6.47 -9.52
CA SER A 660 -6.78 7.36 -10.53
C SER A 660 -7.45 8.57 -9.88
N LYS A 661 -7.02 9.78 -10.26
CA LYS A 661 -7.74 11.02 -9.95
C LYS A 661 -8.88 11.17 -10.97
N ARG A 662 -9.96 10.46 -10.75
CA ARG A 662 -11.09 10.30 -11.68
C ARG A 662 -11.60 11.63 -12.25
N HIS A 663 -11.80 12.62 -11.40
CA HIS A 663 -12.23 13.95 -11.84
C HIS A 663 -11.21 14.63 -12.78
N ASN A 664 -9.90 14.49 -12.50
CA ASN A 664 -8.86 15.06 -13.35
C ASN A 664 -8.80 14.34 -14.71
N ILE A 665 -8.90 13.00 -14.72
CA ILE A 665 -8.93 12.21 -15.95
C ILE A 665 -10.17 12.60 -16.79
N GLN A 666 -11.33 12.71 -16.16
CA GLN A 666 -12.57 13.16 -16.82
C GLN A 666 -12.42 14.55 -17.44
N LYS A 667 -11.84 15.50 -16.71
CA LYS A 667 -11.60 16.86 -17.20
C LYS A 667 -10.58 16.88 -18.35
N TYR A 668 -9.52 16.09 -18.23
CA TYR A 668 -8.44 16.00 -19.22
C TYR A 668 -8.94 15.42 -20.55
N TYR A 669 -9.80 14.41 -20.50
CA TYR A 669 -10.37 13.73 -21.67
C TYR A 669 -11.83 14.14 -21.94
N ALA A 670 -12.28 15.31 -21.46
CA ALA A 670 -13.68 15.73 -21.57
C ALA A 670 -14.21 15.73 -23.00
N LYS A 671 -13.40 16.21 -23.96
CA LYS A 671 -13.75 16.25 -25.40
C LYS A 671 -13.95 14.84 -25.96
N GLN A 672 -13.04 13.92 -25.68
CA GLN A 672 -13.10 12.54 -26.16
C GLN A 672 -14.28 11.77 -25.54
N ILE A 673 -14.56 12.03 -24.26
CA ILE A 673 -15.74 11.47 -23.57
C ILE A 673 -17.03 11.95 -24.25
N GLU A 674 -17.13 13.23 -24.55
CA GLU A 674 -18.30 13.78 -25.23
C GLU A 674 -18.46 13.24 -26.65
N GLU A 675 -17.38 13.14 -27.43
CA GLU A 675 -17.36 12.54 -28.76
C GLU A 675 -17.86 11.08 -28.74
N MET A 676 -17.40 10.25 -27.78
CA MET A 676 -17.89 8.87 -27.64
C MET A 676 -19.40 8.82 -27.36
N PHE A 677 -19.90 9.69 -26.49
CA PHE A 677 -21.34 9.73 -26.20
C PHE A 677 -22.18 10.24 -27.39
N LEU A 678 -21.63 11.12 -28.23
CA LEU A 678 -22.28 11.56 -29.45
C LEU A 678 -22.41 10.43 -30.48
N HIS A 679 -21.39 9.57 -30.58
CA HIS A 679 -21.44 8.40 -31.46
C HIS A 679 -22.43 7.33 -30.99
N LEU A 680 -22.85 7.33 -29.73
CA LEU A 680 -23.78 6.36 -29.15
C LEU A 680 -25.25 6.84 -29.17
N GLN A 681 -25.50 8.07 -29.56
CA GLN A 681 -26.87 8.64 -29.76
C GLN A 681 -27.40 8.29 -31.15
#